data_81ebc3951c1f812a1e4139c5b944a60e
#
_entry.id   81ebc3951c1f812a1e4139c5b944a60e
#
_cell.length_a   1.000
_cell.length_b   1.000
_cell.length_c   1.000
_cell.angle_alpha   90.00
_cell.angle_beta   90.00
_cell.angle_gamma   90.00
#
_symmetry.space_group_name_H-M   'P 1'
#
loop_
_entity.id
_entity.type
_entity.pdbx_description
1 polymer ?
#
loop_
_entity_poly.entity_id
_entity_poly.type
_entity_poly.pdbx_seq_one_letter_code
_entity_poly.pdbx_strand_id
1 'polypeptide(L)'
;MTPGNKNSYNSLKKISINNKEYNYYSLNEAEKNGLDGISKLPKSLKVLLENLLRYEDDLSVTKSQIEAIKNWLETKKSKTEIAYRPARVLLQDYTGIPAVADLAAMREAVKEKNKDPNTINPLSAVDLVIDHSVQVDQSAKADSFEKNVDIEFNRNGERYSFLKWGQQAFDNFRIVPPGTGICHQVNLEYLSKVVWSEEFKGEKYIFPDTLVGTDSHTTMVNGLSVLGWGVGGIEAEAGMLGQPISMLIPEVIGFEVKNKMPEGTTATDLVLTVVKMLRDKGVVGKFVEFYGDGLKNLTLADRATIANMAPEYGATCGFFPIDDETLKYLKFSGRDQHTVEIVEKYAKEQGLWASNDLEFTDVISLDMSTVVPTISGPKRPQDKVLLTDAPTSFKKVLSEATSKDQKSISKVSNTDYEIQDGSILIAAITSCTNTSNPNVLIGAGLLAKKAVEYELEVKPWVKTSLAPGSQVVTDYLEKAGLNTYLDQLGFNLVGYGCTTCIGNSGPLPENIVEAIQKENIHAVSVLSGNRNFEGRISPHIKSNYLASPPLVVAYAIAGHMEFDLYKDPLGKSKDGKDIFLKDIWPSNQEIEDTLKQSLNADMFIQRYSNVSDGPDQWQQIKTEKSSIYNWDEGSTYVKKPPFFEDLSDEPEGFKEIKDARPLLILGDMITTDHISPAGSIQKDSPTGEYFMEHQILPKDYNSYGSRRGNHEVMMRGTFANIRIRNEMAPGTEGGFTKLYPEEKVMPVYDAVVEYKKRGTDLVVIGGKEYGTGSSRDWAAKGTKLLGVKAVIAESFERIHRSNLIGMGILPLQFKDGENRKSLNLVGSELISVVDIEKGINPSDEVIIEIKYISGEIKKVKTLSRIDTKNELEYYKNGGILQYVLRNMI
;
A
#
# COMPACT_ATOMS: atom_id res chain seq x y z
N MET A 1 22.30 8.41 -8.95
CA MET A 1 23.20 7.20 -9.13
C MET A 1 23.96 7.30 -10.46
N THR A 2 25.25 6.92 -10.47
CA THR A 2 26.11 7.05 -11.67
C THR A 2 25.70 6.07 -12.76
N PRO A 3 25.57 6.50 -14.04
CA PRO A 3 25.38 5.60 -15.17
C PRO A 3 26.48 4.55 -15.27
N GLY A 4 26.16 3.41 -15.90
CA GLY A 4 27.12 2.34 -16.19
C GLY A 4 28.26 2.82 -17.10
N ASN A 5 29.32 2.02 -17.17
CA ASN A 5 30.52 2.37 -17.92
C ASN A 5 30.55 1.75 -19.34
N LYS A 6 29.48 1.06 -19.72
CA LYS A 6 29.30 0.41 -21.03
C LYS A 6 28.24 1.13 -21.85
N ASN A 7 28.27 0.92 -23.13
CA ASN A 7 27.29 1.42 -24.10
C ASN A 7 27.31 0.48 -25.33
N SER A 8 27.02 -0.79 -25.10
CA SER A 8 27.17 -1.87 -26.10
C SER A 8 26.34 -1.66 -27.35
N TYR A 9 25.30 -0.85 -27.29
CA TYR A 9 24.38 -0.55 -28.40
C TYR A 9 24.51 0.88 -28.94
N ASN A 10 25.57 1.60 -28.59
CA ASN A 10 25.80 3.00 -28.99
C ASN A 10 24.60 3.91 -28.79
N SER A 11 23.83 3.64 -27.73
CA SER A 11 22.55 4.29 -27.41
C SER A 11 22.68 5.66 -26.77
N LEU A 12 23.83 5.99 -26.18
CA LEU A 12 24.07 7.29 -25.56
C LEU A 12 24.10 8.40 -26.61
N LYS A 13 23.16 9.34 -26.51
CA LYS A 13 22.96 10.47 -27.44
C LYS A 13 22.73 11.77 -26.69
N LYS A 14 22.76 12.88 -27.43
CA LYS A 14 22.37 14.20 -26.95
C LYS A 14 21.07 14.66 -27.61
N ILE A 15 20.24 15.33 -26.83
CA ILE A 15 19.02 16.00 -27.28
C ILE A 15 19.04 17.45 -26.83
N SER A 16 18.69 18.36 -27.73
CA SER A 16 18.59 19.80 -27.42
C SER A 16 17.12 20.18 -27.19
N ILE A 17 16.84 20.75 -26.03
CA ILE A 17 15.51 21.23 -25.64
C ILE A 17 15.66 22.65 -25.07
N ASN A 18 15.05 23.64 -25.75
CA ASN A 18 15.16 25.07 -25.40
C ASN A 18 16.61 25.54 -25.19
N ASN A 19 17.49 25.23 -26.14
CA ASN A 19 18.90 25.56 -26.13
C ASN A 19 19.70 24.97 -24.93
N LYS A 20 19.15 23.96 -24.23
CA LYS A 20 19.86 23.16 -23.24
C LYS A 20 20.12 21.77 -23.80
N GLU A 21 21.34 21.27 -23.67
CA GLU A 21 21.70 19.91 -24.08
C GLU A 21 21.55 18.94 -22.92
N TYR A 22 21.03 17.74 -23.24
CA TYR A 22 20.87 16.63 -22.31
C TYR A 22 21.38 15.35 -22.92
N ASN A 23 22.09 14.56 -22.13
CA ASN A 23 22.42 13.18 -22.50
C ASN A 23 21.22 12.27 -22.20
N TYR A 24 21.01 11.26 -23.02
CA TYR A 24 20.00 10.22 -22.82
C TYR A 24 20.39 8.94 -23.56
N TYR A 25 19.85 7.82 -23.11
CA TYR A 25 20.05 6.52 -23.77
C TYR A 25 18.90 6.25 -24.73
N SER A 26 19.16 6.39 -26.04
CA SER A 26 18.16 6.34 -27.10
C SER A 26 17.76 4.91 -27.41
N LEU A 27 16.47 4.60 -27.26
CA LEU A 27 15.90 3.30 -27.68
C LEU A 27 15.92 3.14 -29.20
N ASN A 28 15.71 4.23 -29.95
CA ASN A 28 15.76 4.22 -31.41
C ASN A 28 17.16 3.86 -31.93
N GLU A 29 18.22 4.36 -31.29
CA GLU A 29 19.60 4.00 -31.68
C GLU A 29 19.94 2.57 -31.22
N ALA A 30 19.47 2.15 -30.06
CA ALA A 30 19.65 0.77 -29.60
C ALA A 30 18.99 -0.23 -30.56
N GLU A 31 17.80 0.09 -31.11
CA GLU A 31 17.12 -0.71 -32.13
C GLU A 31 17.97 -0.85 -33.39
N LYS A 32 18.51 0.25 -33.91
CA LYS A 32 19.41 0.24 -35.11
C LYS A 32 20.70 -0.50 -34.88
N ASN A 33 21.17 -0.63 -33.66
CA ASN A 33 22.46 -1.23 -33.30
C ASN A 33 22.34 -2.66 -32.71
N GLY A 34 21.23 -3.38 -33.02
CA GLY A 34 21.10 -4.80 -32.76
C GLY A 34 19.95 -5.24 -31.83
N LEU A 35 19.16 -4.27 -31.32
CA LEU A 35 17.94 -4.59 -30.59
C LEU A 35 16.68 -4.51 -31.50
N ASP A 36 16.71 -5.16 -32.65
CA ASP A 36 15.65 -5.09 -33.66
C ASP A 36 14.27 -5.40 -33.08
N GLY A 37 13.26 -4.58 -33.42
CA GLY A 37 11.85 -4.78 -33.08
C GLY A 37 11.43 -4.25 -31.70
N ILE A 38 12.31 -3.66 -30.91
CA ILE A 38 11.97 -3.14 -29.58
C ILE A 38 10.94 -2.00 -29.61
N SER A 39 10.73 -1.38 -30.77
CA SER A 39 9.64 -0.40 -30.98
C SER A 39 8.26 -0.98 -30.68
N LYS A 40 8.08 -2.30 -30.78
CA LYS A 40 6.82 -3.02 -30.49
C LYS A 40 6.65 -3.42 -29.02
N LEU A 41 7.69 -3.27 -28.20
CA LEU A 41 7.60 -3.56 -26.75
C LEU A 41 6.53 -2.69 -26.07
N PRO A 42 5.82 -3.23 -25.07
CA PRO A 42 5.02 -2.42 -24.16
C PRO A 42 5.83 -1.23 -23.61
N LYS A 43 5.17 -0.10 -23.39
CA LYS A 43 5.87 1.11 -22.90
C LYS A 43 6.56 0.86 -21.55
N SER A 44 5.94 0.09 -20.66
CA SER A 44 6.52 -0.31 -19.39
C SER A 44 7.84 -1.10 -19.57
N LEU A 45 7.93 -2.00 -20.53
CA LEU A 45 9.17 -2.71 -20.84
C LEU A 45 10.22 -1.81 -21.53
N LYS A 46 9.80 -0.81 -22.29
CA LYS A 46 10.72 0.21 -22.85
C LYS A 46 11.39 1.01 -21.74
N VAL A 47 10.65 1.36 -20.67
CA VAL A 47 11.22 2.03 -19.49
C VAL A 47 12.24 1.13 -18.78
N LEU A 48 11.95 -0.17 -18.61
CA LEU A 48 12.93 -1.12 -18.06
C LEU A 48 14.15 -1.27 -18.96
N LEU A 49 13.97 -1.33 -20.27
CA LEU A 49 15.06 -1.42 -21.24
C LEU A 49 15.99 -0.18 -21.18
N GLU A 50 15.42 1.02 -21.15
CA GLU A 50 16.20 2.25 -20.98
C GLU A 50 17.04 2.21 -19.69
N ASN A 51 16.43 1.75 -18.60
CA ASN A 51 17.11 1.62 -17.31
C ASN A 51 18.33 0.68 -17.40
N LEU A 52 18.19 -0.46 -18.05
CA LEU A 52 19.30 -1.40 -18.24
C LEU A 52 20.40 -0.81 -19.16
N LEU A 53 20.03 -0.16 -20.27
CA LEU A 53 21.00 0.50 -21.16
C LEU A 53 21.79 1.57 -20.41
N ARG A 54 21.15 2.31 -19.52
CA ARG A 54 21.78 3.37 -18.72
C ARG A 54 22.73 2.84 -17.65
N TYR A 55 22.45 1.67 -17.09
CA TYR A 55 23.25 1.08 -16.00
C TYR A 55 24.12 -0.10 -16.44
N GLU A 56 24.31 -0.34 -17.74
CA GLU A 56 25.16 -1.41 -18.26
C GLU A 56 26.60 -1.28 -17.76
N ASP A 57 27.09 -2.30 -17.05
CA ASP A 57 28.42 -2.29 -16.38
C ASP A 57 29.16 -3.63 -16.47
N ASP A 58 28.56 -4.68 -17.10
CA ASP A 58 29.02 -6.07 -17.15
C ASP A 58 29.11 -6.77 -15.79
N LEU A 59 28.60 -6.14 -14.71
CA LEU A 59 28.57 -6.70 -13.35
C LEU A 59 27.14 -6.90 -12.89
N SER A 60 26.44 -5.82 -12.60
CA SER A 60 25.05 -5.84 -12.15
C SER A 60 24.08 -5.85 -13.33
N VAL A 61 24.40 -5.13 -14.39
CA VAL A 61 23.65 -5.10 -15.65
C VAL A 61 24.54 -5.54 -16.80
N THR A 62 24.18 -6.68 -17.37
CA THR A 62 24.93 -7.32 -18.47
C THR A 62 24.20 -7.18 -19.80
N LYS A 63 24.96 -7.30 -20.89
CA LYS A 63 24.40 -7.32 -22.24
C LYS A 63 23.32 -8.40 -22.42
N SER A 64 23.48 -9.56 -21.80
CA SER A 64 22.51 -10.66 -21.88
C SER A 64 21.16 -10.30 -21.24
N GLN A 65 21.13 -9.50 -20.18
CA GLN A 65 19.88 -9.00 -19.57
C GLN A 65 19.17 -8.02 -20.50
N ILE A 66 19.91 -7.16 -21.21
CA ILE A 66 19.37 -6.24 -22.21
C ILE A 66 18.76 -7.02 -23.38
N GLU A 67 19.50 -8.02 -23.90
CA GLU A 67 19.02 -8.90 -24.98
C GLU A 67 17.79 -9.70 -24.56
N ALA A 68 17.68 -10.09 -23.31
CA ALA A 68 16.52 -10.82 -22.79
C ALA A 68 15.22 -10.01 -22.87
N ILE A 69 15.27 -8.68 -22.73
CA ILE A 69 14.07 -7.83 -22.95
C ILE A 69 13.68 -7.82 -24.43
N LYS A 70 14.66 -7.75 -25.35
CA LYS A 70 14.36 -7.90 -26.79
C LYS A 70 13.72 -9.26 -27.08
N ASN A 71 14.32 -10.34 -26.59
CA ASN A 71 13.88 -11.71 -26.82
C ASN A 71 12.51 -12.01 -26.20
N TRP A 72 12.05 -11.19 -25.24
CA TRP A 72 10.69 -11.24 -24.73
C TRP A 72 9.64 -11.10 -25.85
N LEU A 73 9.93 -10.37 -26.94
CA LEU A 73 9.04 -10.25 -28.11
C LEU A 73 8.75 -11.59 -28.80
N GLU A 74 9.61 -12.58 -28.67
CA GLU A 74 9.40 -13.89 -29.27
C GLU A 74 8.43 -14.76 -28.48
N THR A 75 8.58 -14.76 -27.16
CA THR A 75 7.87 -15.67 -26.26
C THR A 75 6.79 -15.00 -25.42
N LYS A 76 6.83 -13.66 -25.30
CA LYS A 76 6.00 -12.83 -24.40
C LYS A 76 6.15 -13.17 -22.92
N LYS A 77 7.23 -13.89 -22.59
CA LYS A 77 7.60 -14.35 -21.24
C LYS A 77 9.11 -14.36 -21.11
N SER A 78 9.60 -14.27 -19.89
CA SER A 78 11.02 -14.44 -19.59
C SER A 78 11.22 -15.01 -18.20
N LYS A 79 12.27 -15.80 -18.03
CA LYS A 79 12.78 -16.24 -16.73
C LYS A 79 14.09 -15.54 -16.37
N THR A 80 14.47 -14.53 -17.14
CA THR A 80 15.70 -13.78 -16.91
C THR A 80 15.48 -12.75 -15.83
N GLU A 81 16.37 -12.76 -14.86
CA GLU A 81 16.47 -11.76 -13.83
C GLU A 81 17.14 -10.50 -14.39
N ILE A 82 16.61 -9.33 -14.03
CA ILE A 82 17.21 -8.02 -14.33
C ILE A 82 17.43 -7.22 -13.05
N ALA A 83 18.44 -6.36 -13.09
CA ALA A 83 18.84 -5.48 -12.00
C ALA A 83 18.32 -4.05 -12.26
N TYR A 84 17.11 -3.76 -11.80
CA TYR A 84 16.43 -2.48 -12.00
C TYR A 84 16.80 -1.46 -10.94
N ARG A 85 17.07 -0.21 -11.32
CA ARG A 85 17.35 0.90 -10.39
C ARG A 85 16.33 2.03 -10.55
N PRO A 86 15.42 2.23 -9.59
CA PRO A 86 14.47 3.33 -9.65
C PRO A 86 15.18 4.68 -9.51
N ALA A 87 14.63 5.74 -10.13
CA ALA A 87 15.13 7.09 -10.00
C ALA A 87 14.94 7.64 -8.58
N ARG A 88 13.84 7.23 -7.92
CA ARG A 88 13.45 7.73 -6.60
C ARG A 88 12.87 6.63 -5.73
N VAL A 89 12.86 6.89 -4.40
CA VAL A 89 12.15 6.09 -3.41
C VAL A 89 11.16 6.97 -2.67
N LEU A 90 9.92 6.51 -2.53
CA LEU A 90 8.85 7.19 -1.79
C LEU A 90 8.53 6.41 -0.50
N LEU A 91 8.57 7.09 0.63
CA LEU A 91 8.24 6.52 1.92
C LEU A 91 6.99 7.20 2.48
N GLN A 92 6.12 6.44 3.14
CA GLN A 92 5.13 6.98 4.07
C GLN A 92 5.64 6.79 5.51
N ASP A 93 5.14 7.56 6.47
CA ASP A 93 5.76 7.62 7.80
C ASP A 93 5.68 6.32 8.62
N TYR A 94 4.65 5.48 8.46
CA TYR A 94 4.56 4.23 9.21
C TYR A 94 5.62 3.18 8.82
N THR A 95 6.08 3.20 7.57
CA THR A 95 7.17 2.34 7.07
C THR A 95 8.48 3.09 6.93
N GLY A 96 8.42 4.41 6.79
CA GLY A 96 9.61 5.25 6.72
C GLY A 96 10.36 5.35 8.05
N ILE A 97 9.65 5.40 9.19
CA ILE A 97 10.29 5.45 10.50
C ILE A 97 11.15 4.20 10.77
N PRO A 98 10.66 2.96 10.61
CA PRO A 98 11.54 1.80 10.73
C PRO A 98 12.69 1.79 9.73
N ALA A 99 12.49 2.28 8.49
CA ALA A 99 13.57 2.39 7.51
C ALA A 99 14.67 3.36 7.98
N VAL A 100 14.30 4.54 8.47
CA VAL A 100 15.25 5.49 9.03
C VAL A 100 15.92 4.93 10.31
N ALA A 101 15.20 4.16 11.12
CA ALA A 101 15.76 3.52 12.31
C ALA A 101 16.81 2.45 11.95
N ASP A 102 16.57 1.67 10.89
CA ASP A 102 17.53 0.71 10.39
C ASP A 102 18.79 1.40 9.85
N LEU A 103 18.65 2.48 9.05
CA LEU A 103 19.79 3.26 8.59
C LEU A 103 20.59 3.90 9.74
N ALA A 104 19.90 4.39 10.78
CA ALA A 104 20.55 4.91 11.98
C ALA A 104 21.33 3.82 12.73
N ALA A 105 20.76 2.63 12.86
CA ALA A 105 21.45 1.48 13.48
C ALA A 105 22.62 0.98 12.62
N MET A 106 22.49 1.00 11.27
CA MET A 106 23.62 0.70 10.38
C MET A 106 24.78 1.68 10.56
N ARG A 107 24.50 2.99 10.71
CA ARG A 107 25.54 3.99 11.01
C ARG A 107 26.29 3.68 12.30
N GLU A 108 25.56 3.27 13.32
CA GLU A 108 26.15 2.88 14.59
C GLU A 108 27.03 1.62 14.45
N ALA A 109 26.54 0.59 13.76
CA ALA A 109 27.33 -0.62 13.47
C ALA A 109 28.62 -0.31 12.67
N VAL A 110 28.57 0.62 11.72
CA VAL A 110 29.77 1.11 10.99
C VAL A 110 30.74 1.80 11.94
N LYS A 111 30.24 2.65 12.84
CA LYS A 111 31.06 3.34 13.85
C LYS A 111 31.71 2.36 14.82
N GLU A 112 30.99 1.33 15.26
CA GLU A 112 31.52 0.27 16.14
C GLU A 112 32.70 -0.48 15.47
N LYS A 113 32.69 -0.58 14.14
CA LYS A 113 33.81 -1.13 13.33
C LYS A 113 34.89 -0.07 13.01
N ASN A 114 34.88 1.10 13.66
CA ASN A 114 35.82 2.21 13.48
C ASN A 114 35.86 2.76 12.03
N LYS A 115 34.75 2.76 11.33
CA LYS A 115 34.58 3.34 9.97
C LYS A 115 33.69 4.58 10.01
N ASP A 116 33.66 5.35 8.92
CA ASP A 116 32.86 6.57 8.84
C ASP A 116 31.35 6.25 8.72
N PRO A 117 30.50 6.60 9.69
CA PRO A 117 29.08 6.36 9.65
C PRO A 117 28.36 7.07 8.49
N ASN A 118 28.93 8.16 7.95
CA ASN A 118 28.32 8.88 6.84
C ASN A 118 28.39 8.12 5.50
N THR A 119 29.10 6.99 5.44
CA THR A 119 29.04 6.06 4.29
C THR A 119 27.64 5.49 4.13
N ILE A 120 26.87 5.37 5.22
CA ILE A 120 25.45 4.99 5.18
C ILE A 120 24.62 6.24 4.90
N ASN A 121 24.28 6.43 3.62
CA ASN A 121 23.51 7.58 3.15
C ASN A 121 22.73 7.21 1.89
N PRO A 122 21.52 7.73 1.67
CA PRO A 122 20.78 7.49 0.44
C PRO A 122 21.52 7.95 -0.81
N LEU A 123 21.69 7.05 -1.77
CA LEU A 123 22.33 7.30 -3.06
C LEU A 123 21.31 7.71 -4.14
N SER A 124 20.04 7.46 -3.93
CA SER A 124 18.92 7.92 -4.74
C SER A 124 18.12 8.99 -4.00
N ALA A 125 17.31 9.77 -4.72
CA ALA A 125 16.41 10.73 -4.10
C ALA A 125 15.34 9.99 -3.29
N VAL A 126 15.13 10.40 -2.05
CA VAL A 126 14.14 9.82 -1.13
C VAL A 126 13.20 10.92 -0.64
N ASP A 127 11.92 10.70 -0.81
CA ASP A 127 10.86 11.54 -0.28
C ASP A 127 10.06 10.74 0.76
N LEU A 128 9.98 11.23 1.98
CA LEU A 128 9.11 10.69 3.03
C LEU A 128 7.95 11.64 3.28
N VAL A 129 6.73 11.16 3.13
CA VAL A 129 5.51 11.93 3.40
C VAL A 129 4.89 11.45 4.70
N ILE A 130 4.65 12.37 5.62
CA ILE A 130 3.97 12.08 6.89
C ILE A 130 2.46 12.19 6.64
N ASP A 131 1.80 11.05 6.50
CA ASP A 131 0.41 10.98 6.07
C ASP A 131 -0.44 9.89 6.76
N HIS A 132 0.17 9.04 7.60
CA HIS A 132 -0.49 7.92 8.27
C HIS A 132 -0.69 8.13 9.78
N SER A 133 -0.20 9.24 10.35
CA SER A 133 -0.24 9.51 11.79
C SER A 133 -1.56 10.11 12.26
N VAL A 134 -2.32 10.74 11.37
CA VAL A 134 -3.62 11.36 11.69
C VAL A 134 -4.71 10.31 11.92
N GLN A 135 -5.51 10.50 12.97
CA GLN A 135 -6.69 9.68 13.28
C GLN A 135 -7.94 10.53 13.38
N VAL A 136 -9.09 9.93 13.09
CA VAL A 136 -10.40 10.60 13.20
C VAL A 136 -10.92 10.48 14.63
N ASP A 137 -10.25 11.14 15.58
CA ASP A 137 -10.68 11.20 16.99
C ASP A 137 -11.93 12.08 17.16
N GLN A 138 -11.96 13.19 16.44
CA GLN A 138 -13.09 14.11 16.35
C GLN A 138 -13.65 14.13 14.93
N SER A 139 -14.98 14.17 14.81
CA SER A 139 -15.68 14.22 13.52
C SER A 139 -17.00 14.95 13.63
N ALA A 140 -17.61 15.30 12.49
CA ALA A 140 -18.91 15.96 12.36
C ALA A 140 -19.02 17.28 13.16
N LYS A 141 -17.92 18.03 13.31
CA LYS A 141 -17.85 19.33 13.98
C LYS A 141 -16.89 20.25 13.24
N ALA A 142 -17.16 21.55 13.29
CA ALA A 142 -16.34 22.57 12.62
C ALA A 142 -14.87 22.60 13.09
N ASP A 143 -14.60 22.25 14.36
CA ASP A 143 -13.28 22.25 14.98
C ASP A 143 -12.59 20.86 14.95
N SER A 144 -13.15 19.91 14.20
CA SER A 144 -12.63 18.54 14.16
C SER A 144 -11.20 18.48 13.62
N PHE A 145 -10.89 19.26 12.59
CA PHE A 145 -9.57 19.28 11.97
C PHE A 145 -8.49 19.76 12.97
N GLU A 146 -8.68 20.94 13.57
CA GLU A 146 -7.71 21.51 14.51
C GLU A 146 -7.45 20.57 15.68
N LYS A 147 -8.51 19.99 16.25
CA LYS A 147 -8.39 19.05 17.37
C LYS A 147 -7.65 17.77 16.99
N ASN A 148 -7.90 17.22 15.81
CA ASN A 148 -7.21 16.03 15.35
C ASN A 148 -5.73 16.30 15.10
N VAL A 149 -5.37 17.47 14.54
CA VAL A 149 -3.97 17.91 14.34
C VAL A 149 -3.26 18.04 15.68
N ASP A 150 -3.87 18.69 16.67
CA ASP A 150 -3.28 18.82 18.02
C ASP A 150 -3.04 17.45 18.67
N ILE A 151 -4.00 16.54 18.55
CA ILE A 151 -3.87 15.17 19.04
C ILE A 151 -2.76 14.43 18.30
N GLU A 152 -2.69 14.58 16.97
CA GLU A 152 -1.65 13.96 16.13
C GLU A 152 -0.25 14.37 16.59
N PHE A 153 0.03 15.67 16.73
CA PHE A 153 1.32 16.18 17.19
C PHE A 153 1.67 15.75 18.61
N ASN A 154 0.70 15.79 19.52
CA ASN A 154 0.90 15.35 20.90
C ASN A 154 1.26 13.86 20.99
N ARG A 155 0.60 13.00 20.20
CA ARG A 155 0.84 11.55 20.18
C ARG A 155 2.15 11.17 19.50
N ASN A 156 2.60 11.95 18.51
CA ASN A 156 3.67 11.55 17.61
C ASN A 156 4.94 12.40 17.72
N GLY A 157 5.05 13.24 18.76
CA GLY A 157 6.16 14.19 18.92
C GLY A 157 7.54 13.53 18.87
N GLU A 158 7.75 12.37 19.53
CA GLU A 158 9.01 11.62 19.48
C GLU A 158 9.33 11.13 18.05
N ARG A 159 8.32 10.59 17.33
CA ARG A 159 8.47 10.11 15.96
C ARG A 159 8.83 11.26 15.02
N TYR A 160 8.19 12.41 15.18
CA TYR A 160 8.44 13.59 14.37
C TYR A 160 9.82 14.19 14.63
N SER A 161 10.26 14.21 15.89
CA SER A 161 11.62 14.60 16.26
C SER A 161 12.67 13.68 15.62
N PHE A 162 12.45 12.37 15.66
CA PHE A 162 13.31 11.40 15.02
C PHE A 162 13.39 11.58 13.49
N LEU A 163 12.26 11.75 12.83
CA LEU A 163 12.24 12.00 11.38
C LEU A 163 12.95 13.31 11.02
N LYS A 164 12.73 14.37 11.80
CA LYS A 164 13.38 15.66 11.57
C LYS A 164 14.90 15.58 11.78
N TRP A 165 15.37 14.76 12.73
CA TRP A 165 16.78 14.39 12.82
C TRP A 165 17.25 13.69 11.55
N GLY A 166 16.54 12.69 11.05
CA GLY A 166 16.87 11.96 9.83
C GLY A 166 17.02 12.88 8.62
N GLN A 167 16.13 13.86 8.45
CA GLN A 167 16.22 14.87 7.39
C GLN A 167 17.50 15.71 7.47
N GLN A 168 18.04 15.92 8.66
CA GLN A 168 19.29 16.67 8.85
C GLN A 168 20.54 15.80 8.75
N ALA A 169 20.41 14.52 9.10
CA ALA A 169 21.51 13.56 9.16
C ALA A 169 21.82 12.91 7.81
N PHE A 170 20.82 12.71 6.95
CA PHE A 170 20.98 12.04 5.66
C PHE A 170 20.88 13.03 4.50
N ASP A 171 21.81 12.97 3.56
CA ASP A 171 21.70 13.64 2.26
C ASP A 171 20.66 12.92 1.38
N ASN A 172 20.12 13.60 0.36
CA ASN A 172 19.09 13.07 -0.55
C ASN A 172 17.81 12.58 0.13
N PHE A 173 17.56 12.97 1.36
CA PHE A 173 16.38 12.59 2.15
C PHE A 173 15.55 13.82 2.48
N ARG A 174 14.34 13.89 1.94
CA ARG A 174 13.39 14.99 2.17
C ARG A 174 12.17 14.50 2.91
N ILE A 175 11.63 15.36 3.78
CA ILE A 175 10.36 15.09 4.47
C ILE A 175 9.31 16.08 3.98
N VAL A 176 8.15 15.55 3.64
CA VAL A 176 6.91 16.30 3.48
C VAL A 176 6.16 16.22 4.80
N PRO A 177 5.99 17.34 5.51
CA PRO A 177 5.42 17.40 6.85
C PRO A 177 3.96 16.92 6.93
N PRO A 178 3.46 16.62 8.16
CA PRO A 178 2.07 16.25 8.38
C PRO A 178 1.11 17.38 7.95
N GLY A 179 -0.10 17.01 7.56
CA GLY A 179 -1.14 17.95 7.11
C GLY A 179 -1.02 18.38 5.64
N THR A 180 -0.01 17.92 4.88
CA THR A 180 0.15 18.23 3.45
C THR A 180 -0.80 17.41 2.57
N GLY A 181 -0.85 16.10 2.80
CA GLY A 181 -1.67 15.19 2.02
C GLY A 181 -1.15 13.75 2.07
N ILE A 182 -1.84 12.84 1.38
CA ILE A 182 -1.44 11.45 1.27
C ILE A 182 -0.28 11.28 0.30
N CYS A 183 0.68 10.41 0.61
CA CYS A 183 1.96 10.29 -0.11
C CYS A 183 1.79 10.08 -1.62
N HIS A 184 0.89 9.21 -2.06
CA HIS A 184 0.71 8.92 -3.49
C HIS A 184 0.01 10.06 -4.24
N GLN A 185 -0.86 10.86 -3.61
CA GLN A 185 -1.46 12.04 -4.23
C GLN A 185 -0.47 13.21 -4.29
N VAL A 186 0.26 13.48 -3.21
CA VAL A 186 1.35 14.47 -3.20
C VAL A 186 2.42 14.10 -4.25
N ASN A 187 2.71 12.81 -4.41
CA ASN A 187 3.61 12.33 -5.46
C ASN A 187 3.06 12.62 -6.86
N LEU A 188 1.80 12.34 -7.13
CA LEU A 188 1.14 12.61 -8.41
C LEU A 188 1.11 14.11 -8.73
N GLU A 189 0.69 14.93 -7.77
CA GLU A 189 0.47 16.35 -7.95
C GLU A 189 1.77 17.17 -7.99
N TYR A 190 2.83 16.74 -7.28
CA TYR A 190 4.03 17.56 -7.08
C TYR A 190 5.36 16.85 -7.30
N LEU A 191 5.62 15.68 -6.64
CA LEU A 191 6.96 15.10 -6.62
C LEU A 191 7.37 14.48 -7.95
N SER A 192 6.44 13.90 -8.70
CA SER A 192 6.69 13.23 -9.99
C SER A 192 6.91 14.19 -11.12
N LYS A 193 7.88 13.85 -12.01
CA LYS A 193 8.31 14.68 -13.12
C LYS A 193 8.07 14.08 -14.50
N VAL A 194 7.68 12.79 -14.58
CA VAL A 194 7.54 11.97 -15.80
C VAL A 194 8.88 11.72 -16.51
N VAL A 195 9.70 12.74 -16.69
CA VAL A 195 11.10 12.65 -17.11
C VAL A 195 11.96 13.23 -16.03
N TRP A 196 12.83 12.42 -15.47
CA TRP A 196 13.77 12.79 -14.44
C TRP A 196 15.03 13.43 -15.08
N SER A 197 15.63 14.37 -14.41
CA SER A 197 16.91 14.93 -14.82
C SER A 197 17.91 14.91 -13.65
N GLU A 198 19.12 14.49 -13.94
CA GLU A 198 20.20 14.40 -12.96
C GLU A 198 21.54 14.83 -13.60
N GLU A 199 22.44 15.36 -12.80
CA GLU A 199 23.76 15.76 -13.26
C GLU A 199 24.81 14.74 -12.83
N PHE A 200 25.60 14.24 -13.79
CA PHE A 200 26.72 13.34 -13.54
C PHE A 200 27.98 13.92 -14.16
N LYS A 201 29.01 14.14 -13.35
CA LYS A 201 30.32 14.66 -13.78
C LYS A 201 30.22 15.95 -14.62
N GLY A 202 29.27 16.83 -14.27
CA GLY A 202 29.02 18.09 -14.95
C GLY A 202 28.20 18.02 -16.24
N GLU A 203 27.70 16.84 -16.60
CA GLU A 203 26.78 16.64 -17.73
C GLU A 203 25.38 16.32 -17.26
N LYS A 204 24.36 16.89 -17.91
CA LYS A 204 22.95 16.66 -17.58
C LYS A 204 22.41 15.47 -18.35
N TYR A 205 21.77 14.54 -17.61
CA TYR A 205 21.10 13.38 -18.17
C TYR A 205 19.60 13.49 -17.95
N ILE A 206 18.82 13.03 -18.93
CA ILE A 206 17.38 12.84 -18.79
C ILE A 206 17.00 11.38 -19.08
N PHE A 207 16.05 10.87 -18.30
CA PHE A 207 15.57 9.50 -18.38
C PHE A 207 14.16 9.41 -17.77
N PRO A 208 13.42 8.30 -17.97
CA PRO A 208 12.10 8.15 -17.38
C PRO A 208 12.14 8.31 -15.85
N ASP A 209 11.25 9.13 -15.30
CA ASP A 209 11.00 9.11 -13.85
C ASP A 209 10.45 7.75 -13.49
N THR A 210 11.04 7.12 -12.50
CA THR A 210 10.67 5.79 -12.02
C THR A 210 10.74 5.75 -10.51
N LEU A 211 9.86 4.97 -9.91
CA LEU A 211 9.61 5.04 -8.49
C LEU A 211 9.37 3.67 -7.88
N VAL A 212 9.92 3.42 -6.71
CA VAL A 212 9.41 2.40 -5.79
C VAL A 212 9.03 3.07 -4.47
N GLY A 213 8.02 2.54 -3.81
CA GLY A 213 7.54 3.14 -2.58
C GLY A 213 7.08 2.14 -1.55
N THR A 214 7.19 2.52 -0.28
CA THR A 214 6.69 1.70 0.84
C THR A 214 5.18 1.83 1.04
N ASP A 215 4.52 2.70 0.29
CA ASP A 215 3.08 2.73 0.14
C ASP A 215 2.66 1.79 -1.02
N SER A 216 1.73 0.88 -0.77
CA SER A 216 1.22 -0.02 -1.81
C SER A 216 0.56 0.73 -2.96
N HIS A 217 0.01 1.93 -2.71
CA HIS A 217 -0.63 2.78 -3.72
C HIS A 217 0.35 3.75 -4.41
N THR A 218 1.66 3.56 -4.25
CA THR A 218 2.69 4.16 -5.12
C THR A 218 2.35 3.99 -6.60
N THR A 219 1.62 2.92 -6.92
CA THR A 219 1.12 2.63 -8.27
C THR A 219 0.24 3.71 -8.88
N MET A 220 -0.36 4.62 -8.11
CA MET A 220 -1.14 5.75 -8.64
C MET A 220 -0.37 6.55 -9.70
N VAL A 221 0.93 6.70 -9.52
CA VAL A 221 1.79 7.48 -10.41
C VAL A 221 1.86 6.93 -11.84
N ASN A 222 1.54 5.65 -12.05
CA ASN A 222 1.47 5.06 -13.39
C ASN A 222 0.37 5.70 -14.26
N GLY A 223 -0.65 6.32 -13.64
CA GLY A 223 -1.63 7.15 -14.36
C GLY A 223 -0.99 8.38 -15.00
N LEU A 224 0.12 8.89 -14.44
CA LEU A 224 0.96 9.96 -14.98
C LEU A 224 2.10 9.43 -15.87
N SER A 225 2.06 8.15 -16.25
CA SER A 225 3.09 7.51 -17.07
C SER A 225 4.48 7.40 -16.40
N VAL A 226 4.53 7.42 -15.09
CA VAL A 226 5.72 7.12 -14.29
C VAL A 226 5.64 5.65 -13.85
N LEU A 227 6.62 4.85 -14.23
CA LEU A 227 6.65 3.45 -13.82
C LEU A 227 6.97 3.35 -12.34
N GLY A 228 5.99 2.89 -11.56
CA GLY A 228 6.14 2.82 -10.11
C GLY A 228 5.28 1.74 -9.46
N TRP A 229 5.77 1.14 -8.38
CA TRP A 229 5.05 0.14 -7.61
C TRP A 229 5.45 0.10 -6.14
N GLY A 230 4.60 -0.55 -5.34
CA GLY A 230 4.86 -0.79 -3.93
C GLY A 230 5.90 -1.88 -3.70
N VAL A 231 6.81 -1.62 -2.77
CA VAL A 231 7.81 -2.57 -2.26
C VAL A 231 7.74 -2.62 -0.74
N GLY A 232 8.39 -3.59 -0.13
CA GLY A 232 8.58 -3.60 1.32
C GLY A 232 9.59 -2.55 1.79
N GLY A 233 9.53 -2.18 3.07
CA GLY A 233 10.47 -1.23 3.67
C GLY A 233 11.92 -1.66 3.47
N ILE A 234 12.21 -2.93 3.68
CA ILE A 234 13.55 -3.51 3.56
C ILE A 234 14.11 -3.39 2.13
N GLU A 235 13.27 -3.65 1.11
CA GLU A 235 13.65 -3.53 -0.29
C GLU A 235 13.84 -2.05 -0.69
N ALA A 236 13.00 -1.16 -0.15
CA ALA A 236 13.15 0.28 -0.31
C ALA A 236 14.46 0.79 0.30
N GLU A 237 14.81 0.36 1.51
CA GLU A 237 16.04 0.68 2.20
C GLU A 237 17.27 0.25 1.38
N ALA A 238 17.26 -0.96 0.83
CA ALA A 238 18.34 -1.43 -0.05
C ALA A 238 18.43 -0.57 -1.33
N GLY A 239 17.28 -0.23 -1.93
CA GLY A 239 17.22 0.67 -3.08
C GLY A 239 17.75 2.08 -2.79
N MET A 240 17.44 2.61 -1.60
CA MET A 240 18.01 3.88 -1.13
C MET A 240 19.56 3.83 -1.08
N LEU A 241 20.12 2.70 -0.66
CA LEU A 241 21.57 2.46 -0.58
C LEU A 241 22.20 2.00 -1.90
N GLY A 242 21.50 2.20 -3.02
CA GLY A 242 22.03 1.97 -4.37
C GLY A 242 21.97 0.53 -4.86
N GLN A 243 21.40 -0.39 -4.09
CA GLN A 243 21.20 -1.75 -4.57
C GLN A 243 20.14 -1.79 -5.66
N PRO A 244 20.35 -2.56 -6.74
CA PRO A 244 19.31 -2.78 -7.72
C PRO A 244 18.17 -3.62 -7.12
N ILE A 245 16.97 -3.35 -7.55
CA ILE A 245 15.84 -4.23 -7.31
C ILE A 245 15.93 -5.38 -8.30
N SER A 246 16.11 -6.58 -7.78
CA SER A 246 16.12 -7.79 -8.58
C SER A 246 14.70 -8.19 -8.94
N MET A 247 14.43 -8.39 -10.23
CA MET A 247 13.12 -8.81 -10.70
C MET A 247 13.23 -9.65 -11.98
N LEU A 248 12.31 -10.58 -12.16
CA LEU A 248 12.14 -11.24 -13.46
C LEU A 248 11.50 -10.25 -14.44
N ILE A 249 11.89 -10.33 -15.72
CA ILE A 249 11.21 -9.55 -16.77
C ILE A 249 9.73 -9.94 -16.77
N PRO A 250 8.80 -8.99 -16.53
CA PRO A 250 7.40 -9.32 -16.29
C PRO A 250 6.66 -9.73 -17.57
N GLU A 251 5.63 -10.55 -17.41
CA GLU A 251 4.54 -10.63 -18.38
C GLU A 251 3.76 -9.32 -18.37
N VAL A 252 3.31 -8.85 -19.52
CA VAL A 252 2.54 -7.62 -19.66
C VAL A 252 1.18 -7.92 -20.27
N ILE A 253 0.12 -7.61 -19.53
CA ILE A 253 -1.27 -7.74 -19.99
C ILE A 253 -1.72 -6.42 -20.58
N GLY A 254 -2.07 -6.41 -21.87
CA GLY A 254 -2.69 -5.26 -22.49
C GLY A 254 -4.16 -5.14 -22.07
N PHE A 255 -4.54 -3.98 -21.54
CA PHE A 255 -5.93 -3.67 -21.23
C PHE A 255 -6.47 -2.63 -22.21
N GLU A 256 -7.26 -3.08 -23.15
CA GLU A 256 -7.85 -2.23 -24.18
C GLU A 256 -9.10 -1.53 -23.67
N VAL A 257 -9.12 -0.20 -23.74
CA VAL A 257 -10.24 0.63 -23.30
C VAL A 257 -10.96 1.20 -24.52
N LYS A 258 -12.27 1.02 -24.60
CA LYS A 258 -13.12 1.46 -25.70
C LYS A 258 -14.25 2.38 -25.26
N ASN A 259 -14.70 3.25 -26.15
CA ASN A 259 -15.85 4.13 -25.95
C ASN A 259 -15.71 5.10 -24.76
N LYS A 260 -16.82 5.50 -24.15
CA LYS A 260 -16.89 6.38 -22.97
C LYS A 260 -17.92 5.87 -21.98
N MET A 261 -17.80 6.31 -20.73
CA MET A 261 -18.76 5.97 -19.67
C MET A 261 -20.14 6.58 -19.90
N PRO A 262 -21.23 5.88 -19.49
CA PRO A 262 -22.59 6.43 -19.49
C PRO A 262 -22.75 7.57 -18.48
N GLU A 263 -23.77 8.40 -18.72
CA GLU A 263 -24.21 9.41 -17.75
C GLU A 263 -24.60 8.76 -16.42
N GLY A 264 -24.26 9.42 -15.30
CA GLY A 264 -24.56 8.94 -13.95
C GLY A 264 -23.59 7.90 -13.40
N THR A 265 -22.56 7.48 -14.16
CA THR A 265 -21.46 6.65 -13.66
C THR A 265 -20.26 7.49 -13.26
N THR A 266 -19.43 6.94 -12.39
CA THR A 266 -18.25 7.61 -11.83
C THR A 266 -16.96 6.85 -12.13
N ALA A 267 -15.80 7.51 -11.94
CA ALA A 267 -14.49 6.85 -12.01
C ALA A 267 -14.40 5.65 -11.04
N THR A 268 -15.11 5.71 -9.91
CA THR A 268 -15.18 4.60 -8.95
C THR A 268 -15.85 3.37 -9.54
N ASP A 269 -16.96 3.54 -10.27
CA ASP A 269 -17.65 2.43 -10.95
C ASP A 269 -16.74 1.77 -11.99
N LEU A 270 -16.00 2.57 -12.72
CA LEU A 270 -15.02 2.10 -13.69
C LEU A 270 -13.90 1.30 -13.01
N VAL A 271 -13.26 1.86 -12.00
CA VAL A 271 -12.12 1.17 -11.34
C VAL A 271 -12.55 -0.12 -10.66
N LEU A 272 -13.72 -0.17 -10.00
CA LEU A 272 -14.22 -1.40 -9.39
C LEU A 272 -14.55 -2.48 -10.45
N THR A 273 -14.98 -2.06 -11.64
CA THR A 273 -15.16 -2.96 -12.80
C THR A 273 -13.82 -3.50 -13.27
N VAL A 274 -12.81 -2.65 -13.45
CA VAL A 274 -11.45 -3.03 -13.84
C VAL A 274 -10.83 -3.99 -12.81
N VAL A 275 -10.98 -3.71 -11.52
CA VAL A 275 -10.50 -4.59 -10.43
C VAL A 275 -11.06 -5.99 -10.56
N LYS A 276 -12.38 -6.11 -10.74
CA LYS A 276 -13.04 -7.42 -10.91
C LYS A 276 -12.51 -8.16 -12.13
N MET A 277 -12.44 -7.50 -13.28
CA MET A 277 -11.99 -8.11 -14.54
C MET A 277 -10.55 -8.61 -14.45
N LEU A 278 -9.63 -7.83 -13.87
CA LEU A 278 -8.23 -8.19 -13.74
C LEU A 278 -7.99 -9.27 -12.68
N ARG A 279 -8.74 -9.27 -11.58
CA ARG A 279 -8.72 -10.39 -10.62
C ARG A 279 -9.18 -11.69 -11.26
N ASP A 280 -10.25 -11.66 -12.02
CA ASP A 280 -10.74 -12.85 -12.75
C ASP A 280 -9.73 -13.33 -13.82
N LYS A 281 -9.00 -12.41 -14.47
CA LYS A 281 -7.94 -12.71 -15.43
C LYS A 281 -6.71 -13.35 -14.76
N GLY A 282 -6.43 -13.04 -13.50
CA GLY A 282 -5.27 -13.56 -12.78
C GLY A 282 -3.97 -12.87 -13.22
N VAL A 283 -3.80 -11.61 -12.80
CA VAL A 283 -2.64 -10.76 -13.17
C VAL A 283 -1.59 -10.63 -12.06
N VAL A 284 -1.61 -11.49 -11.05
CA VAL A 284 -0.65 -11.44 -9.93
C VAL A 284 0.78 -11.52 -10.44
N GLY A 285 1.61 -10.55 -10.02
CA GLY A 285 3.02 -10.46 -10.42
C GLY A 285 3.27 -9.99 -11.86
N LYS A 286 2.22 -9.66 -12.62
CA LYS A 286 2.32 -9.14 -13.99
C LYS A 286 2.20 -7.61 -13.99
N PHE A 287 2.62 -7.00 -15.08
CA PHE A 287 2.28 -5.63 -15.42
C PHE A 287 0.96 -5.60 -16.20
N VAL A 288 0.16 -4.57 -15.98
CA VAL A 288 -0.99 -4.24 -16.82
C VAL A 288 -0.69 -2.92 -17.52
N GLU A 289 -0.87 -2.86 -18.83
CA GLU A 289 -0.67 -1.63 -19.60
C GLU A 289 -1.96 -1.26 -20.34
N PHE A 290 -2.45 -0.05 -20.09
CA PHE A 290 -3.71 0.44 -20.64
C PHE A 290 -3.47 1.09 -22.01
N TYR A 291 -4.31 0.78 -22.98
CA TYR A 291 -4.24 1.33 -24.33
C TYR A 291 -5.63 1.37 -24.99
N GLY A 292 -5.71 1.87 -26.20
CA GLY A 292 -6.94 1.90 -26.99
C GLY A 292 -7.56 3.29 -27.08
N ASP A 293 -8.52 3.42 -27.99
CA ASP A 293 -9.13 4.71 -28.37
C ASP A 293 -9.99 5.32 -27.25
N GLY A 294 -10.41 4.52 -26.27
CA GLY A 294 -11.14 4.98 -25.09
C GLY A 294 -10.30 5.85 -24.15
N LEU A 295 -8.95 5.76 -24.20
CA LEU A 295 -8.07 6.54 -23.32
C LEU A 295 -8.29 8.05 -23.41
N LYS A 296 -8.62 8.56 -24.59
CA LYS A 296 -8.94 10.00 -24.82
C LYS A 296 -10.16 10.49 -24.03
N ASN A 297 -11.01 9.57 -23.56
CA ASN A 297 -12.20 9.86 -22.77
C ASN A 297 -11.96 9.72 -21.26
N LEU A 298 -10.73 9.39 -20.84
CA LEU A 298 -10.28 9.31 -19.46
C LEU A 298 -9.40 10.51 -19.13
N THR A 299 -9.81 11.30 -18.15
CA THR A 299 -8.93 12.32 -17.55
C THR A 299 -7.72 11.64 -16.89
N LEU A 300 -6.66 12.41 -16.65
CA LEU A 300 -5.52 11.84 -15.91
C LEU A 300 -5.93 11.38 -14.51
N ALA A 301 -6.87 12.08 -13.87
CA ALA A 301 -7.40 11.67 -12.56
C ALA A 301 -8.12 10.31 -12.63
N ASP A 302 -8.85 10.01 -13.70
CA ASP A 302 -9.47 8.68 -13.90
C ASP A 302 -8.39 7.60 -14.06
N ARG A 303 -7.33 7.87 -14.86
CA ARG A 303 -6.18 6.96 -15.02
C ARG A 303 -5.45 6.72 -13.71
N ALA A 304 -5.24 7.76 -12.93
CA ALA A 304 -4.62 7.68 -11.61
C ALA A 304 -5.46 6.84 -10.64
N THR A 305 -6.79 6.98 -10.69
CA THR A 305 -7.74 6.17 -9.90
C THR A 305 -7.61 4.67 -10.23
N ILE A 306 -7.53 4.34 -11.53
CA ILE A 306 -7.34 2.95 -12.00
C ILE A 306 -5.95 2.42 -11.59
N ALA A 307 -4.90 3.20 -11.82
CA ALA A 307 -3.53 2.83 -11.48
C ALA A 307 -3.33 2.64 -9.98
N ASN A 308 -4.00 3.45 -9.14
CA ASN A 308 -3.97 3.36 -7.69
C ASN A 308 -4.35 1.96 -7.20
N MET A 309 -5.37 1.34 -7.77
CA MET A 309 -5.88 0.05 -7.34
C MET A 309 -5.14 -1.16 -7.95
N ALA A 310 -3.92 -0.98 -8.48
CA ALA A 310 -3.12 -2.11 -8.97
C ALA A 310 -2.90 -3.20 -7.92
N PRO A 311 -2.60 -2.89 -6.64
CA PRO A 311 -2.52 -3.92 -5.60
C PRO A 311 -3.83 -4.68 -5.41
N GLU A 312 -4.97 -4.02 -5.53
CA GLU A 312 -6.29 -4.62 -5.34
C GLU A 312 -6.66 -5.56 -6.48
N TYR A 313 -6.29 -5.27 -7.74
CA TYR A 313 -6.45 -6.25 -8.81
C TYR A 313 -5.27 -7.25 -8.93
N GLY A 314 -4.22 -7.08 -8.14
CA GLY A 314 -3.12 -8.04 -7.99
C GLY A 314 -1.94 -7.83 -8.93
N ALA A 315 -1.94 -6.81 -9.78
CA ALA A 315 -0.81 -6.50 -10.66
C ALA A 315 0.31 -5.76 -9.91
N THR A 316 1.52 -5.82 -10.44
CA THR A 316 2.64 -5.01 -9.96
C THR A 316 2.39 -3.54 -10.22
N CYS A 317 1.86 -3.19 -11.41
CA CYS A 317 1.45 -1.83 -11.77
C CYS A 317 0.35 -1.85 -12.84
N GLY A 318 -0.33 -0.71 -12.99
CA GLY A 318 -1.29 -0.44 -14.07
C GLY A 318 -0.84 0.80 -14.84
N PHE A 319 -0.04 0.61 -15.89
CA PHE A 319 0.69 1.67 -16.57
C PHE A 319 -0.13 2.31 -17.70
N PHE A 320 -0.10 3.63 -17.78
CA PHE A 320 -0.69 4.41 -18.87
C PHE A 320 0.41 5.09 -19.70
N PRO A 321 0.24 5.22 -21.03
CA PRO A 321 1.22 5.89 -21.87
C PRO A 321 1.18 7.42 -21.69
N ILE A 322 2.25 8.10 -22.13
CA ILE A 322 2.30 9.56 -22.21
C ILE A 322 1.49 10.01 -23.44
N ASP A 323 0.62 10.98 -23.25
CA ASP A 323 -0.18 11.61 -24.30
C ASP A 323 -0.50 13.09 -23.99
N ASP A 324 -1.40 13.71 -24.79
CA ASP A 324 -1.79 15.09 -24.60
C ASP A 324 -2.46 15.35 -23.24
N GLU A 325 -3.18 14.36 -22.68
CA GLU A 325 -3.79 14.48 -21.35
C GLU A 325 -2.72 14.51 -20.25
N THR A 326 -1.61 13.76 -20.42
CA THR A 326 -0.45 13.85 -19.53
C THR A 326 0.14 15.26 -19.52
N LEU A 327 0.37 15.86 -20.71
CA LEU A 327 0.91 17.23 -20.81
C LEU A 327 -0.05 18.28 -20.24
N LYS A 328 -1.34 18.11 -20.49
CA LYS A 328 -2.38 18.97 -19.95
C LYS A 328 -2.37 18.94 -18.42
N TYR A 329 -2.29 17.75 -17.81
CA TYR A 329 -2.22 17.62 -16.36
C TYR A 329 -0.96 18.24 -15.76
N LEU A 330 0.21 18.05 -16.39
CA LEU A 330 1.45 18.66 -15.92
C LEU A 330 1.38 20.18 -15.88
N LYS A 331 0.83 20.81 -16.93
CA LYS A 331 0.57 22.26 -16.95
C LYS A 331 -0.41 22.67 -15.87
N PHE A 332 -1.47 21.90 -15.74
CA PHE A 332 -2.56 22.17 -14.81
C PHE A 332 -2.12 22.03 -13.35
N SER A 333 -1.25 21.09 -13.03
CA SER A 333 -0.68 20.90 -11.69
C SER A 333 0.57 21.76 -11.41
N GLY A 334 0.79 22.80 -12.25
CA GLY A 334 1.79 23.84 -12.00
C GLY A 334 3.23 23.47 -12.37
N ARG A 335 3.47 22.40 -13.17
CA ARG A 335 4.80 22.13 -13.71
C ARG A 335 5.16 23.21 -14.73
N ASP A 336 6.41 23.68 -14.68
CA ASP A 336 6.90 24.71 -15.58
C ASP A 336 6.91 24.26 -17.04
N GLN A 337 6.84 25.23 -17.96
CA GLN A 337 6.74 24.97 -19.41
C GLN A 337 7.94 24.18 -19.93
N HIS A 338 9.14 24.40 -19.39
CA HIS A 338 10.35 23.69 -19.82
C HIS A 338 10.27 22.19 -19.47
N THR A 339 9.80 21.87 -18.27
CA THR A 339 9.53 20.47 -17.84
C THR A 339 8.53 19.78 -18.78
N VAL A 340 7.45 20.47 -19.16
CA VAL A 340 6.43 19.91 -20.08
C VAL A 340 7.04 19.62 -21.45
N GLU A 341 7.88 20.51 -21.97
CA GLU A 341 8.54 20.34 -23.26
C GLU A 341 9.60 19.23 -23.24
N ILE A 342 10.31 19.05 -22.11
CA ILE A 342 11.20 17.89 -21.91
C ILE A 342 10.39 16.60 -22.04
N VAL A 343 9.26 16.50 -21.34
CA VAL A 343 8.41 15.30 -21.35
C VAL A 343 7.92 15.00 -22.78
N GLU A 344 7.38 16.00 -23.48
CA GLU A 344 6.87 15.81 -24.84
C GLU A 344 7.94 15.33 -25.81
N LYS A 345 9.07 16.05 -25.88
CA LYS A 345 10.15 15.74 -26.83
C LYS A 345 10.81 14.40 -26.50
N TYR A 346 11.12 14.16 -25.24
CA TYR A 346 11.71 12.90 -24.81
C TYR A 346 10.80 11.70 -25.08
N ALA A 347 9.51 11.82 -24.73
CA ALA A 347 8.55 10.72 -24.93
C ALA A 347 8.37 10.35 -26.41
N LYS A 348 8.33 11.35 -27.29
CA LYS A 348 8.23 11.13 -28.75
C LYS A 348 9.51 10.49 -29.30
N GLU A 349 10.67 10.96 -28.88
CA GLU A 349 11.98 10.43 -29.29
C GLU A 349 12.19 8.98 -28.83
N GLN A 350 11.76 8.63 -27.60
CA GLN A 350 11.90 7.30 -27.02
C GLN A 350 10.78 6.32 -27.41
N GLY A 351 9.82 6.74 -28.21
CA GLY A 351 8.66 5.90 -28.53
C GLY A 351 7.81 5.53 -27.31
N LEU A 352 7.77 6.42 -26.28
CA LEU A 352 6.93 6.27 -25.08
C LEU A 352 5.57 6.96 -25.24
N TRP A 353 5.39 7.76 -26.29
CA TRP A 353 4.10 8.38 -26.62
C TRP A 353 3.04 7.33 -26.92
N ALA A 354 1.78 7.61 -26.59
CA ALA A 354 0.66 6.69 -26.81
C ALA A 354 0.59 6.16 -28.25
N SER A 355 0.44 4.86 -28.39
CA SER A 355 0.27 4.16 -29.68
C SER A 355 -0.40 2.81 -29.44
N ASN A 356 -1.03 2.26 -30.48
CA ASN A 356 -1.73 0.97 -30.43
C ASN A 356 -0.91 -0.17 -31.05
N ASP A 357 0.26 0.12 -31.65
CA ASP A 357 1.14 -0.89 -32.28
C ASP A 357 2.13 -1.47 -31.25
N LEU A 358 1.59 -2.22 -30.30
CA LEU A 358 2.33 -2.85 -29.22
C LEU A 358 1.98 -4.34 -29.12
N GLU A 359 2.93 -5.12 -28.66
CA GLU A 359 2.77 -6.55 -28.43
C GLU A 359 2.71 -6.87 -26.94
N PHE A 360 1.70 -7.62 -26.52
CA PHE A 360 1.45 -8.00 -25.13
C PHE A 360 1.52 -9.51 -24.93
N THR A 361 1.69 -9.96 -23.68
CA THR A 361 1.61 -11.39 -23.33
C THR A 361 0.19 -11.92 -23.58
N ASP A 362 -0.81 -11.13 -23.20
CA ASP A 362 -2.23 -11.41 -23.40
C ASP A 362 -3.00 -10.10 -23.37
N VAL A 363 -4.23 -10.11 -23.83
CA VAL A 363 -5.07 -8.90 -23.93
C VAL A 363 -6.44 -9.13 -23.32
N ILE A 364 -6.97 -8.11 -22.66
CA ILE A 364 -8.36 -8.01 -22.20
C ILE A 364 -8.93 -6.67 -22.63
N SER A 365 -10.23 -6.60 -22.92
CA SER A 365 -10.87 -5.40 -23.44
C SER A 365 -12.10 -5.03 -22.61
N LEU A 366 -12.26 -3.75 -22.33
CA LEU A 366 -13.44 -3.16 -21.68
C LEU A 366 -14.09 -2.11 -22.60
N ASP A 367 -15.35 -2.31 -22.89
CA ASP A 367 -16.21 -1.24 -23.43
C ASP A 367 -16.77 -0.43 -22.24
N MET A 368 -16.28 0.80 -22.07
CA MET A 368 -16.71 1.66 -20.95
C MET A 368 -18.21 2.02 -20.98
N SER A 369 -18.86 1.89 -22.15
CA SER A 369 -20.32 2.13 -22.23
C SER A 369 -21.16 1.09 -21.47
N THR A 370 -20.54 -0.02 -21.05
CA THR A 370 -21.18 -1.08 -20.25
C THR A 370 -21.00 -0.91 -18.74
N VAL A 371 -20.24 0.10 -18.31
CA VAL A 371 -20.05 0.39 -16.88
C VAL A 371 -21.35 0.90 -16.27
N VAL A 372 -21.70 0.37 -15.11
CA VAL A 372 -22.92 0.72 -14.38
C VAL A 372 -22.58 1.05 -12.93
N PRO A 373 -23.43 1.83 -12.22
CA PRO A 373 -23.23 2.15 -10.81
C PRO A 373 -23.03 0.91 -9.94
N THR A 374 -21.98 0.94 -9.12
CA THR A 374 -21.41 -0.24 -8.49
C THR A 374 -20.82 0.10 -7.11
N ILE A 375 -20.89 -0.84 -6.19
CA ILE A 375 -20.13 -0.85 -4.94
C ILE A 375 -19.32 -2.13 -4.86
N SER A 376 -18.38 -2.23 -3.91
CA SER A 376 -17.65 -3.47 -3.64
C SER A 376 -17.64 -3.79 -2.15
N GLY A 377 -17.96 -5.02 -1.81
CA GLY A 377 -18.01 -5.53 -0.44
C GLY A 377 -18.73 -6.88 -0.34
N PRO A 378 -18.79 -7.44 0.87
CA PRO A 378 -18.53 -6.81 2.18
C PRO A 378 -17.08 -6.86 2.70
N LYS A 379 -16.17 -7.58 2.04
CA LYS A 379 -14.86 -7.89 2.63
C LYS A 379 -13.65 -7.65 1.70
N ARG A 380 -13.85 -7.55 0.38
CA ARG A 380 -12.77 -7.46 -0.59
C ARG A 380 -13.09 -6.47 -1.70
N PRO A 381 -12.09 -5.75 -2.26
CA PRO A 381 -12.31 -4.79 -3.34
C PRO A 381 -12.87 -5.41 -4.64
N GLN A 382 -12.58 -6.68 -4.90
CA GLN A 382 -13.08 -7.41 -6.07
C GLN A 382 -14.49 -7.98 -5.91
N ASP A 383 -15.08 -7.93 -4.71
CA ASP A 383 -16.46 -8.37 -4.44
C ASP A 383 -17.45 -7.32 -4.99
N LYS A 384 -17.46 -7.19 -6.32
CA LYS A 384 -18.30 -6.22 -7.04
C LYS A 384 -19.78 -6.55 -6.90
N VAL A 385 -20.57 -5.55 -6.52
CA VAL A 385 -22.03 -5.61 -6.39
C VAL A 385 -22.64 -4.46 -7.19
N LEU A 386 -23.61 -4.75 -8.05
CA LEU A 386 -24.38 -3.70 -8.73
C LEU A 386 -25.19 -2.93 -7.69
N LEU A 387 -25.29 -1.62 -7.86
CA LEU A 387 -26.00 -0.78 -6.90
C LEU A 387 -27.49 -1.20 -6.76
N THR A 388 -28.10 -1.69 -7.85
CA THR A 388 -29.44 -2.28 -7.86
C THR A 388 -29.58 -3.52 -6.99
N ASP A 389 -28.50 -4.27 -6.81
CA ASP A 389 -28.48 -5.55 -6.11
C ASP A 389 -27.97 -5.43 -4.67
N ALA A 390 -27.49 -4.23 -4.27
CA ALA A 390 -26.90 -4.01 -2.97
C ALA A 390 -27.77 -4.46 -1.79
N PRO A 391 -29.08 -4.14 -1.71
CA PRO A 391 -29.94 -4.58 -0.61
C PRO A 391 -30.06 -6.10 -0.54
N THR A 392 -30.24 -6.76 -1.68
CA THR A 392 -30.40 -8.22 -1.77
C THR A 392 -29.10 -8.95 -1.44
N SER A 393 -27.97 -8.43 -1.95
CA SER A 393 -26.64 -8.94 -1.64
C SER A 393 -26.35 -8.88 -0.14
N PHE A 394 -26.66 -7.73 0.50
CA PHE A 394 -26.45 -7.60 1.94
C PHE A 394 -27.33 -8.54 2.77
N LYS A 395 -28.60 -8.73 2.40
CA LYS A 395 -29.48 -9.72 3.06
C LYS A 395 -28.86 -11.13 3.03
N LYS A 396 -28.24 -11.51 1.91
CA LYS A 396 -27.55 -12.79 1.80
C LYS A 396 -26.34 -12.84 2.75
N VAL A 397 -25.51 -11.79 2.78
CA VAL A 397 -24.36 -11.68 3.71
C VAL A 397 -24.82 -11.83 5.16
N LEU A 398 -25.90 -11.16 5.52
CA LEU A 398 -26.45 -11.24 6.88
C LEU A 398 -26.94 -12.64 7.22
N SER A 399 -27.67 -13.31 6.32
CA SER A 399 -28.17 -14.68 6.51
C SER A 399 -27.04 -15.71 6.66
N GLU A 400 -25.90 -15.50 5.97
CA GLU A 400 -24.73 -16.36 6.10
C GLU A 400 -23.92 -16.09 7.38
N ALA A 401 -23.91 -14.84 7.85
CA ALA A 401 -23.16 -14.42 9.02
C ALA A 401 -23.87 -14.65 10.35
N THR A 402 -25.21 -14.74 10.34
CA THR A 402 -26.05 -14.89 11.55
C THR A 402 -26.94 -16.10 11.40
N SER A 403 -26.88 -17.00 12.38
CA SER A 403 -27.85 -18.14 12.48
C SER A 403 -29.18 -17.70 13.09
N LYS A 404 -29.51 -16.42 13.12
CA LYS A 404 -30.70 -15.86 13.75
C LYS A 404 -31.84 -15.71 12.73
N ASP A 405 -33.01 -16.14 13.08
CA ASP A 405 -34.24 -15.98 12.27
C ASP A 405 -34.78 -14.55 12.28
N GLN A 406 -34.34 -13.70 13.21
CA GLN A 406 -34.76 -12.30 13.35
C GLN A 406 -33.52 -11.36 13.44
N LYS A 407 -33.71 -10.15 12.92
CA LYS A 407 -32.68 -9.08 13.03
C LYS A 407 -32.43 -8.70 14.47
N SER A 408 -31.19 -8.50 14.81
CA SER A 408 -30.81 -7.85 16.07
C SER A 408 -31.11 -6.35 15.99
N ILE A 409 -31.74 -5.82 17.03
CA ILE A 409 -32.04 -4.40 17.21
C ILE A 409 -31.61 -4.02 18.62
N SER A 410 -30.91 -2.90 18.76
CA SER A 410 -30.47 -2.40 20.07
C SER A 410 -30.76 -0.91 20.21
N LYS A 411 -31.41 -0.53 21.34
CA LYS A 411 -31.55 0.86 21.70
C LYS A 411 -30.21 1.41 22.17
N VAL A 412 -29.85 2.59 21.66
CA VAL A 412 -28.61 3.26 22.06
C VAL A 412 -28.88 4.10 23.33
N SER A 413 -28.11 3.86 24.39
CA SER A 413 -28.30 4.54 25.68
C SER A 413 -28.11 6.07 25.54
N ASN A 414 -28.96 6.83 26.25
CA ASN A 414 -28.98 8.29 26.25
C ASN A 414 -29.31 8.93 24.87
N THR A 415 -30.02 8.20 24.02
CA THR A 415 -30.52 8.70 22.72
C THR A 415 -31.97 8.26 22.50
N ASP A 416 -32.58 8.81 21.44
CA ASP A 416 -33.94 8.48 21.02
C ASP A 416 -34.00 7.51 19.82
N TYR A 417 -32.82 6.99 19.40
CA TYR A 417 -32.73 6.10 18.27
C TYR A 417 -32.24 4.67 18.63
N GLU A 418 -32.46 3.77 17.69
CA GLU A 418 -32.00 2.39 17.72
C GLU A 418 -31.05 2.12 16.57
N ILE A 419 -30.15 1.14 16.75
CA ILE A 419 -29.35 0.55 15.67
C ILE A 419 -29.72 -0.91 15.48
N GLN A 420 -29.58 -1.41 14.26
CA GLN A 420 -29.93 -2.79 13.90
C GLN A 420 -28.89 -3.40 12.97
N ASP A 421 -29.03 -4.70 12.72
CA ASP A 421 -28.20 -5.38 11.72
C ASP A 421 -28.32 -4.65 10.37
N GLY A 422 -27.19 -4.23 9.82
CA GLY A 422 -27.12 -3.45 8.59
C GLY A 422 -27.08 -1.93 8.79
N SER A 423 -27.14 -1.42 10.03
CA SER A 423 -26.93 0.00 10.30
C SER A 423 -25.53 0.42 9.87
N ILE A 424 -25.45 1.49 9.09
CA ILE A 424 -24.20 2.12 8.66
C ILE A 424 -23.72 3.02 9.80
N LEU A 425 -22.61 2.66 10.43
CA LEU A 425 -22.06 3.38 11.58
C LEU A 425 -20.88 4.26 11.21
N ILE A 426 -20.25 4.02 10.06
CA ILE A 426 -19.17 4.86 9.51
C ILE A 426 -19.48 5.14 8.04
N ALA A 427 -19.49 6.40 7.66
CA ALA A 427 -19.54 6.87 6.28
C ALA A 427 -18.39 7.85 6.06
N ALA A 428 -17.36 7.42 5.30
CA ALA A 428 -16.12 8.17 5.20
C ALA A 428 -15.73 8.47 3.74
N ILE A 429 -15.56 9.74 3.42
CA ILE A 429 -14.86 10.18 2.21
C ILE A 429 -13.37 10.21 2.56
N THR A 430 -12.62 9.20 2.06
CA THR A 430 -11.22 8.99 2.42
C THR A 430 -10.26 9.40 1.32
N SER A 431 -9.02 9.66 1.67
CA SER A 431 -7.97 10.15 0.77
C SER A 431 -7.45 9.13 -0.24
N CYS A 432 -7.74 7.84 -0.10
CA CYS A 432 -6.95 6.79 -0.72
C CYS A 432 -7.04 6.72 -2.26
N THR A 433 -8.24 6.67 -2.85
CA THR A 433 -8.38 6.42 -4.29
C THR A 433 -9.07 7.58 -5.01
N ASN A 434 -10.14 8.07 -4.44
CA ASN A 434 -11.09 8.92 -5.15
C ASN A 434 -10.82 10.43 -5.00
N THR A 435 -10.13 10.88 -3.94
CA THR A 435 -9.94 12.31 -3.70
C THR A 435 -8.96 12.98 -4.67
N SER A 436 -8.11 12.22 -5.35
CA SER A 436 -7.30 12.70 -6.48
C SER A 436 -8.13 13.02 -7.72
N ASN A 437 -9.40 12.58 -7.75
CA ASN A 437 -10.32 12.83 -8.86
C ASN A 437 -11.33 13.92 -8.47
N PRO A 438 -11.17 15.16 -8.96
CA PRO A 438 -12.04 16.26 -8.59
C PRO A 438 -13.49 16.08 -9.05
N ASN A 439 -13.75 15.29 -10.10
CA ASN A 439 -15.13 15.04 -10.57
C ASN A 439 -15.99 14.39 -9.49
N VAL A 440 -15.45 13.36 -8.81
CA VAL A 440 -16.24 12.65 -7.79
C VAL A 440 -16.40 13.45 -6.50
N LEU A 441 -15.43 14.32 -6.17
CA LEU A 441 -15.52 15.18 -4.99
C LEU A 441 -16.50 16.34 -5.21
N ILE A 442 -16.45 17.00 -6.36
CA ILE A 442 -17.45 17.99 -6.76
C ILE A 442 -18.82 17.34 -6.85
N GLY A 443 -18.90 16.12 -7.41
CA GLY A 443 -20.14 15.34 -7.43
C GLY A 443 -20.72 15.09 -6.03
N ALA A 444 -19.89 14.73 -5.05
CA ALA A 444 -20.33 14.58 -3.66
C ALA A 444 -20.81 15.90 -3.04
N GLY A 445 -20.09 17.00 -3.30
CA GLY A 445 -20.48 18.32 -2.83
C GLY A 445 -21.79 18.83 -3.44
N LEU A 446 -22.00 18.61 -4.74
CA LEU A 446 -23.27 18.97 -5.42
C LEU A 446 -24.44 18.10 -4.93
N LEU A 447 -24.22 16.81 -4.70
CA LEU A 447 -25.22 15.93 -4.10
C LEU A 447 -25.57 16.40 -2.68
N ALA A 448 -24.57 16.74 -1.86
CA ALA A 448 -24.78 17.30 -0.52
C ALA A 448 -25.57 18.60 -0.55
N LYS A 449 -25.26 19.51 -1.51
CA LYS A 449 -26.00 20.76 -1.72
C LYS A 449 -27.49 20.49 -1.97
N LYS A 450 -27.80 19.64 -2.97
CA LYS A 450 -29.18 19.29 -3.30
C LYS A 450 -29.90 18.60 -2.13
N ALA A 451 -29.20 17.72 -1.39
CA ALA A 451 -29.75 17.07 -0.22
C ALA A 451 -30.15 18.06 0.87
N VAL A 452 -29.28 19.03 1.17
CA VAL A 452 -29.55 20.11 2.15
C VAL A 452 -30.69 21.02 1.68
N GLU A 453 -30.75 21.36 0.40
CA GLU A 453 -31.84 22.16 -0.18
C GLU A 453 -33.21 21.47 -0.03
N TYR A 454 -33.23 20.13 -0.01
CA TYR A 454 -34.43 19.33 0.30
C TYR A 454 -34.60 18.98 1.78
N GLU A 455 -33.75 19.53 2.67
CA GLU A 455 -33.75 19.30 4.13
C GLU A 455 -33.54 17.82 4.51
N LEU A 456 -32.79 17.08 3.71
CA LEU A 456 -32.35 15.75 4.06
C LEU A 456 -31.21 15.81 5.10
N GLU A 457 -31.22 14.87 6.04
CA GLU A 457 -30.25 14.78 7.13
C GLU A 457 -29.57 13.41 7.15
N VAL A 458 -28.32 13.38 7.58
CA VAL A 458 -27.61 12.14 7.88
C VAL A 458 -28.18 11.53 9.15
N LYS A 459 -28.25 10.19 9.20
CA LYS A 459 -28.77 9.49 10.39
C LYS A 459 -27.86 9.71 11.60
N PRO A 460 -28.42 9.95 12.80
CA PRO A 460 -27.65 10.38 13.97
C PRO A 460 -26.63 9.34 14.50
N TRP A 461 -26.74 8.10 14.11
CA TRP A 461 -25.79 7.04 14.47
C TRP A 461 -24.59 6.93 13.51
N VAL A 462 -24.58 7.66 12.39
CA VAL A 462 -23.53 7.58 11.38
C VAL A 462 -22.38 8.52 11.72
N LYS A 463 -21.22 7.98 11.96
CA LYS A 463 -19.97 8.77 12.06
C LYS A 463 -19.49 9.14 10.65
N THR A 464 -19.61 10.42 10.31
CA THR A 464 -19.19 10.96 9.01
C THR A 464 -17.81 11.60 9.10
N SER A 465 -17.07 11.62 7.99
CA SER A 465 -15.77 12.29 7.90
C SER A 465 -15.38 12.60 6.45
N LEU A 466 -14.65 13.71 6.26
CA LEU A 466 -13.97 14.07 5.02
C LEU A 466 -12.47 14.18 5.30
N ALA A 467 -11.67 13.29 4.69
CA ALA A 467 -10.22 13.31 4.77
C ALA A 467 -9.65 13.36 3.35
N PRO A 468 -9.41 14.55 2.78
CA PRO A 468 -8.88 14.68 1.43
C PRO A 468 -7.44 14.18 1.30
N GLY A 469 -7.06 13.84 0.06
CA GLY A 469 -5.69 13.41 -0.24
C GLY A 469 -4.70 14.56 -0.41
N SER A 470 -5.16 15.79 -0.57
CA SER A 470 -4.32 16.99 -0.57
C SER A 470 -5.13 18.24 -0.18
N GLN A 471 -4.43 19.30 0.19
CA GLN A 471 -5.05 20.58 0.51
C GLN A 471 -5.73 21.25 -0.69
N VAL A 472 -5.32 20.95 -1.92
CA VAL A 472 -5.94 21.44 -3.16
C VAL A 472 -7.42 21.04 -3.24
N VAL A 473 -7.78 19.87 -2.69
CA VAL A 473 -9.17 19.40 -2.63
C VAL A 473 -10.04 20.34 -1.80
N THR A 474 -9.55 20.77 -0.65
CA THR A 474 -10.26 21.74 0.20
C THR A 474 -10.42 23.07 -0.53
N ASP A 475 -9.36 23.55 -1.19
CA ASP A 475 -9.38 24.85 -1.90
C ASP A 475 -10.47 24.90 -2.98
N TYR A 476 -10.58 23.87 -3.82
CA TYR A 476 -11.60 23.91 -4.87
C TYR A 476 -13.02 23.66 -4.34
N LEU A 477 -13.18 22.88 -3.26
CA LEU A 477 -14.49 22.71 -2.61
C LEU A 477 -14.95 24.02 -1.95
N GLU A 478 -14.05 24.74 -1.29
CA GLU A 478 -14.32 26.05 -0.69
C GLU A 478 -14.68 27.08 -1.78
N LYS A 479 -13.88 27.15 -2.84
CA LYS A 479 -14.13 28.07 -3.95
C LYS A 479 -15.45 27.79 -4.68
N ALA A 480 -15.86 26.50 -4.73
CA ALA A 480 -17.17 26.11 -5.25
C ALA A 480 -18.31 26.35 -4.24
N GLY A 481 -18.00 26.68 -2.97
CA GLY A 481 -18.98 26.82 -1.89
C GLY A 481 -19.66 25.51 -1.49
N LEU A 482 -19.03 24.37 -1.79
CA LEU A 482 -19.59 23.03 -1.57
C LEU A 482 -19.22 22.44 -0.21
N ASN A 483 -18.13 22.90 0.39
CA ASN A 483 -17.70 22.49 1.73
C ASN A 483 -18.81 22.77 2.78
N THR A 484 -19.49 23.89 2.71
CA THR A 484 -20.55 24.27 3.66
C THR A 484 -21.73 23.28 3.66
N TYR A 485 -22.06 22.69 2.53
CA TYR A 485 -23.13 21.67 2.43
C TYR A 485 -22.67 20.31 2.92
N LEU A 486 -21.41 19.95 2.64
CA LEU A 486 -20.79 18.74 3.22
C LEU A 486 -20.72 18.84 4.74
N ASP A 487 -20.31 20.00 5.27
CA ASP A 487 -20.26 20.28 6.72
C ASP A 487 -21.64 20.18 7.40
N GLN A 488 -22.70 20.67 6.74
CA GLN A 488 -24.07 20.58 7.25
C GLN A 488 -24.56 19.13 7.34
N LEU A 489 -24.04 18.23 6.47
CA LEU A 489 -24.30 16.79 6.55
C LEU A 489 -23.28 16.05 7.44
N GLY A 490 -22.41 16.78 8.17
CA GLY A 490 -21.43 16.23 9.09
C GLY A 490 -20.14 15.70 8.41
N PHE A 491 -19.98 15.88 7.11
CA PHE A 491 -18.74 15.56 6.40
C PHE A 491 -17.71 16.69 6.54
N ASN A 492 -17.42 17.06 7.79
CA ASN A 492 -16.39 18.04 8.10
C ASN A 492 -15.00 17.50 7.80
N LEU A 493 -14.07 18.41 7.47
CA LEU A 493 -12.66 18.09 7.35
C LEU A 493 -12.13 17.55 8.69
N VAL A 494 -11.45 16.39 8.65
CA VAL A 494 -10.89 15.73 9.83
C VAL A 494 -9.37 15.62 9.81
N GLY A 495 -8.74 15.74 8.65
CA GLY A 495 -7.29 15.64 8.44
C GLY A 495 -6.96 15.44 6.98
N TYR A 496 -5.67 15.52 6.64
CA TYR A 496 -5.12 15.17 5.34
C TYR A 496 -4.22 13.95 5.49
N GLY A 497 -4.48 12.88 4.73
CA GLY A 497 -3.70 11.66 4.80
C GLY A 497 -4.55 10.40 4.93
N CYS A 498 -3.92 9.28 5.19
CA CYS A 498 -4.56 7.98 5.26
C CYS A 498 -5.29 7.80 6.61
N THR A 499 -6.61 7.86 6.60
CA THR A 499 -7.46 7.77 7.79
C THR A 499 -8.23 6.45 7.85
N THR A 500 -9.52 6.46 7.58
CA THR A 500 -10.42 5.30 7.73
C THR A 500 -9.94 4.06 6.98
N CYS A 501 -9.40 4.19 5.78
CA CYS A 501 -8.96 3.05 4.96
C CYS A 501 -7.80 2.23 5.59
N ILE A 502 -7.02 2.80 6.51
CA ILE A 502 -5.94 2.09 7.24
C ILE A 502 -6.32 1.70 8.67
N GLY A 503 -7.52 1.98 9.09
CA GLY A 503 -7.96 1.73 10.47
C GLY A 503 -7.79 2.91 11.41
N ASN A 504 -7.47 4.09 10.88
CA ASN A 504 -7.41 5.35 11.64
C ASN A 504 -8.78 6.05 11.71
N SER A 505 -9.85 5.26 11.72
CA SER A 505 -11.24 5.78 11.83
C SER A 505 -11.52 6.46 13.16
N GLY A 506 -10.64 6.28 14.15
CA GLY A 506 -10.89 6.69 15.52
C GLY A 506 -12.01 5.88 16.20
N PRO A 507 -12.30 6.16 17.47
CA PRO A 507 -13.30 5.41 18.22
C PRO A 507 -14.73 5.72 17.74
N LEU A 508 -15.62 4.73 17.83
CA LEU A 508 -17.05 4.98 17.82
C LEU A 508 -17.50 5.48 19.20
N PRO A 509 -18.63 6.21 19.32
CA PRO A 509 -19.21 6.58 20.62
C PRO A 509 -19.43 5.33 21.50
N GLU A 510 -19.09 5.43 22.78
CA GLU A 510 -19.16 4.30 23.73
C GLU A 510 -20.55 3.67 23.79
N ASN A 511 -21.61 4.48 23.83
CA ASN A 511 -23.00 4.01 23.85
C ASN A 511 -23.38 3.22 22.57
N ILE A 512 -22.79 3.56 21.42
CA ILE A 512 -22.97 2.78 20.19
C ILE A 512 -22.20 1.44 20.29
N VAL A 513 -20.97 1.47 20.83
CA VAL A 513 -20.17 0.25 21.05
C VAL A 513 -20.89 -0.71 21.99
N GLU A 514 -21.43 -0.19 23.12
CA GLU A 514 -22.25 -0.97 24.06
C GLU A 514 -23.46 -1.60 23.37
N ALA A 515 -24.19 -0.83 22.56
CA ALA A 515 -25.35 -1.31 21.83
C ALA A 515 -24.99 -2.42 20.82
N ILE A 516 -23.85 -2.29 20.10
CA ILE A 516 -23.33 -3.33 19.20
C ILE A 516 -23.04 -4.61 19.97
N GLN A 517 -22.32 -4.51 21.10
CA GLN A 517 -21.90 -5.67 21.87
C GLN A 517 -23.07 -6.41 22.53
N LYS A 518 -24.02 -5.65 23.08
CA LYS A 518 -25.19 -6.18 23.79
C LYS A 518 -26.03 -7.12 22.93
N GLU A 519 -26.31 -6.75 21.70
CA GLU A 519 -27.18 -7.52 20.79
C GLU A 519 -26.40 -8.18 19.65
N ASN A 520 -25.07 -8.07 19.67
CA ASN A 520 -24.17 -8.57 18.61
C ASN A 520 -24.58 -8.07 17.21
N ILE A 521 -24.80 -6.75 17.08
CA ILE A 521 -25.24 -6.10 15.86
C ILE A 521 -24.23 -6.32 14.72
N HIS A 522 -24.71 -6.66 13.53
CA HIS A 522 -23.90 -6.70 12.31
C HIS A 522 -23.80 -5.30 11.69
N ALA A 523 -22.89 -4.51 12.23
CA ALA A 523 -22.67 -3.14 11.81
C ALA A 523 -21.91 -3.05 10.48
N VAL A 524 -22.14 -1.94 9.73
CA VAL A 524 -21.63 -1.71 8.38
C VAL A 524 -20.84 -0.40 8.30
N SER A 525 -19.85 -0.33 7.44
CA SER A 525 -19.22 0.91 6.97
C SER A 525 -19.33 1.07 5.46
N VAL A 526 -19.43 2.32 5.00
CA VAL A 526 -19.34 2.71 3.59
C VAL A 526 -18.24 3.76 3.44
N LEU A 527 -17.28 3.53 2.57
CA LEU A 527 -16.11 4.41 2.43
C LEU A 527 -15.67 4.53 0.97
N SER A 528 -15.14 5.69 0.59
CA SER A 528 -14.56 5.92 -0.74
C SER A 528 -13.09 5.49 -0.85
N GLY A 529 -12.70 4.46 -0.11
CA GLY A 529 -11.35 3.94 -0.07
C GLY A 529 -11.07 2.87 -1.14
N ASN A 530 -9.99 2.13 -0.95
CA ASN A 530 -9.53 1.06 -1.83
C ASN A 530 -9.51 -0.33 -1.16
N ARG A 531 -9.58 -0.40 0.17
CA ARG A 531 -9.57 -1.64 0.95
C ARG A 531 -10.68 -1.66 1.99
N ASN A 532 -11.33 -2.81 2.10
CA ASN A 532 -12.48 -3.03 2.96
C ASN A 532 -12.39 -4.36 3.73
N PHE A 533 -11.17 -4.80 4.05
CA PHE A 533 -10.98 -6.05 4.79
C PHE A 533 -11.62 -5.98 6.18
N GLU A 534 -12.19 -7.10 6.62
CA GLU A 534 -12.76 -7.23 7.96
C GLU A 534 -11.69 -6.95 9.05
N GLY A 535 -12.08 -6.19 10.08
CA GLY A 535 -11.16 -5.79 11.16
C GLY A 535 -10.17 -4.69 10.81
N ARG A 536 -10.15 -4.22 9.54
CA ARG A 536 -9.25 -3.15 9.11
C ARG A 536 -9.81 -1.75 9.39
N ILE A 537 -11.09 -1.54 9.12
CA ILE A 537 -11.71 -0.20 9.21
C ILE A 537 -12.02 0.17 10.66
N SER A 538 -12.63 -0.74 11.38
CA SER A 538 -12.94 -0.63 12.80
C SER A 538 -13.12 -2.04 13.40
N PRO A 539 -12.72 -2.28 14.65
CA PRO A 539 -12.89 -3.59 15.28
C PRO A 539 -14.36 -3.95 15.49
N HIS A 540 -15.26 -2.96 15.48
CA HIS A 540 -16.71 -3.16 15.73
C HIS A 540 -17.54 -3.32 14.45
N ILE A 541 -16.94 -3.17 13.27
CA ILE A 541 -17.62 -3.25 11.97
C ILE A 541 -17.30 -4.59 11.29
N LYS A 542 -18.35 -5.31 10.88
CA LYS A 542 -18.24 -6.64 10.27
C LYS A 542 -18.28 -6.63 8.74
N SER A 543 -19.02 -5.70 8.14
CA SER A 543 -19.12 -5.54 6.69
C SER A 543 -18.69 -4.15 6.26
N ASN A 544 -17.81 -4.08 5.27
CA ASN A 544 -17.26 -2.83 4.77
C ASN A 544 -17.48 -2.73 3.26
N TYR A 545 -18.03 -1.61 2.79
CA TYR A 545 -18.33 -1.40 1.38
C TYR A 545 -17.55 -0.21 0.82
N LEU A 546 -16.93 -0.42 -0.35
CA LEU A 546 -16.31 0.63 -1.14
C LEU A 546 -17.36 1.22 -2.07
N ALA A 547 -17.43 2.54 -2.12
CA ALA A 547 -18.38 3.29 -2.93
C ALA A 547 -17.77 4.61 -3.40
N SER A 548 -18.36 5.24 -4.43
CA SER A 548 -17.97 6.58 -4.83
C SER A 548 -18.29 7.61 -3.74
N PRO A 549 -17.57 8.73 -3.64
CA PRO A 549 -17.87 9.80 -2.70
C PRO A 549 -19.34 10.27 -2.69
N PRO A 550 -20.01 10.47 -3.85
CA PRO A 550 -21.44 10.78 -3.84
C PRO A 550 -22.30 9.69 -3.20
N LEU A 551 -21.98 8.40 -3.47
CA LEU A 551 -22.71 7.28 -2.86
C LEU A 551 -22.44 7.17 -1.35
N VAL A 552 -21.25 7.53 -0.88
CA VAL A 552 -20.96 7.59 0.58
C VAL A 552 -21.90 8.59 1.25
N VAL A 553 -22.11 9.76 0.67
CA VAL A 553 -23.07 10.76 1.20
C VAL A 553 -24.50 10.22 1.17
N ALA A 554 -24.92 9.61 0.05
CA ALA A 554 -26.27 9.02 -0.09
C ALA A 554 -26.53 7.92 0.95
N TYR A 555 -25.57 7.02 1.19
CA TYR A 555 -25.66 5.97 2.18
C TYR A 555 -25.64 6.50 3.63
N ALA A 556 -24.97 7.61 3.90
CA ALA A 556 -25.03 8.27 5.21
C ALA A 556 -26.42 8.79 5.52
N ILE A 557 -27.10 9.38 4.52
CA ILE A 557 -28.50 9.83 4.61
C ILE A 557 -29.44 8.62 4.79
N ALA A 558 -29.25 7.55 4.02
CA ALA A 558 -30.03 6.32 4.12
C ALA A 558 -29.85 5.63 5.49
N GLY A 559 -28.61 5.58 6.00
CA GLY A 559 -28.25 5.06 7.31
C GLY A 559 -28.29 3.52 7.45
N HIS A 560 -28.60 2.80 6.38
CA HIS A 560 -28.78 1.34 6.42
C HIS A 560 -28.43 0.68 5.08
N MET A 561 -27.76 -0.48 5.10
CA MET A 561 -27.28 -1.14 3.88
C MET A 561 -28.38 -1.87 3.09
N GLU A 562 -29.49 -2.23 3.70
CA GLU A 562 -30.64 -2.82 3.01
C GLU A 562 -31.51 -1.78 2.27
N PHE A 563 -31.19 -0.51 2.39
CA PHE A 563 -31.91 0.58 1.73
C PHE A 563 -31.70 0.50 0.20
N ASP A 564 -32.78 0.48 -0.57
CA ASP A 564 -32.72 0.50 -2.04
C ASP A 564 -32.63 1.96 -2.53
N LEU A 565 -31.42 2.42 -2.85
CA LEU A 565 -31.18 3.81 -3.27
C LEU A 565 -31.97 4.24 -4.52
N TYR A 566 -32.48 3.28 -5.32
CA TYR A 566 -33.30 3.60 -6.49
C TYR A 566 -34.81 3.62 -6.22
N LYS A 567 -35.28 2.90 -5.22
CA LYS A 567 -36.72 2.71 -4.96
C LYS A 567 -37.20 3.40 -3.68
N ASP A 568 -36.34 3.46 -2.67
CA ASP A 568 -36.74 4.00 -1.37
C ASP A 568 -36.46 5.52 -1.32
N PRO A 569 -37.36 6.33 -0.78
CA PRO A 569 -37.11 7.75 -0.62
C PRO A 569 -36.09 8.01 0.49
N LEU A 570 -35.07 8.82 0.22
CA LEU A 570 -34.06 9.22 1.20
C LEU A 570 -34.64 10.08 2.33
N GLY A 571 -35.76 10.73 2.07
CA GLY A 571 -36.50 11.55 3.02
C GLY A 571 -37.66 12.27 2.38
N LYS A 572 -38.18 13.29 3.07
CA LYS A 572 -39.24 14.15 2.57
C LYS A 572 -38.79 15.61 2.56
N SER A 573 -39.15 16.33 1.49
CA SER A 573 -39.00 17.79 1.44
C SER A 573 -39.99 18.50 2.40
N LYS A 574 -39.79 19.79 2.61
CA LYS A 574 -40.73 20.67 3.36
C LYS A 574 -42.19 20.48 2.97
N ASP A 575 -42.45 20.32 1.68
CA ASP A 575 -43.78 20.15 1.12
C ASP A 575 -44.32 18.70 1.26
N GLY A 576 -43.59 17.81 1.96
CA GLY A 576 -43.99 16.44 2.18
C GLY A 576 -43.78 15.50 0.99
N LYS A 577 -43.09 15.95 -0.08
CA LYS A 577 -42.78 15.16 -1.26
C LYS A 577 -41.64 14.19 -0.94
N ASP A 578 -41.75 12.97 -1.35
CA ASP A 578 -40.67 11.95 -1.27
C ASP A 578 -39.51 12.33 -2.19
N ILE A 579 -38.30 12.35 -1.64
CA ILE A 579 -37.05 12.69 -2.34
C ILE A 579 -36.22 11.41 -2.52
N PHE A 580 -35.90 11.12 -3.78
CA PHE A 580 -35.14 9.95 -4.20
C PHE A 580 -33.71 10.32 -4.61
N LEU A 581 -32.82 9.34 -4.71
CA LEU A 581 -31.45 9.55 -5.16
C LEU A 581 -31.37 10.33 -6.48
N LYS A 582 -32.22 10.02 -7.45
CA LYS A 582 -32.29 10.70 -8.75
C LYS A 582 -32.59 12.20 -8.66
N ASP A 583 -33.27 12.65 -7.60
CA ASP A 583 -33.63 14.07 -7.43
C ASP A 583 -32.42 14.89 -6.93
N ILE A 584 -31.45 14.25 -6.31
CA ILE A 584 -30.23 14.88 -5.76
C ILE A 584 -28.96 14.53 -6.51
N TRP A 585 -28.98 13.54 -7.43
CA TRP A 585 -27.78 13.17 -8.20
C TRP A 585 -27.40 14.27 -9.19
N PRO A 586 -26.15 14.76 -9.19
CA PRO A 586 -25.71 15.79 -10.12
C PRO A 586 -25.51 15.22 -11.53
N SER A 587 -25.79 16.01 -12.56
CA SER A 587 -25.44 15.69 -13.95
C SER A 587 -23.93 15.88 -14.19
N ASN A 588 -23.39 15.21 -15.20
CA ASN A 588 -21.99 15.40 -15.61
C ASN A 588 -21.72 16.85 -16.01
N GLN A 589 -22.69 17.54 -16.63
CA GLN A 589 -22.56 18.94 -17.00
C GLN A 589 -22.44 19.87 -15.77
N GLU A 590 -23.24 19.65 -14.72
CA GLU A 590 -23.12 20.41 -13.45
C GLU A 590 -21.75 20.23 -12.82
N ILE A 591 -21.21 19.00 -12.83
CA ILE A 591 -19.88 18.70 -12.29
C ILE A 591 -18.81 19.42 -13.11
N GLU A 592 -18.85 19.33 -14.44
CA GLU A 592 -17.86 19.94 -15.34
C GLU A 592 -17.86 21.47 -15.23
N ASP A 593 -19.04 22.09 -15.20
CA ASP A 593 -19.18 23.55 -15.09
C ASP A 593 -18.66 24.05 -13.73
N THR A 594 -18.93 23.33 -12.65
CA THR A 594 -18.44 23.66 -11.32
C THR A 594 -16.91 23.53 -11.26
N LEU A 595 -16.34 22.48 -11.83
CA LEU A 595 -14.89 22.29 -11.92
C LEU A 595 -14.18 23.42 -12.66
N LYS A 596 -14.67 23.79 -13.82
CA LYS A 596 -14.10 24.90 -14.63
C LYS A 596 -14.06 26.22 -13.86
N GLN A 597 -15.02 26.45 -12.96
CA GLN A 597 -15.12 27.68 -12.17
C GLN A 597 -14.27 27.64 -10.89
N SER A 598 -14.06 26.46 -10.32
CA SER A 598 -13.47 26.31 -8.98
C SER A 598 -12.02 25.83 -8.96
N LEU A 599 -11.56 25.07 -9.94
CA LEU A 599 -10.24 24.47 -9.93
C LEU A 599 -9.28 25.13 -10.94
N ASN A 600 -8.07 25.51 -10.50
CA ASN A 600 -7.05 26.12 -11.37
C ASN A 600 -5.61 25.75 -10.92
N ALA A 601 -4.62 26.05 -11.78
CA ALA A 601 -3.22 25.73 -11.54
C ALA A 601 -2.61 26.49 -10.35
N ASP A 602 -3.09 27.69 -10.05
CA ASP A 602 -2.53 28.50 -8.95
C ASP A 602 -2.70 27.82 -7.58
N MET A 603 -3.76 27.04 -7.41
CA MET A 603 -3.98 26.27 -6.17
C MET A 603 -2.84 25.28 -5.92
N PHE A 604 -2.43 24.54 -6.94
CA PHE A 604 -1.29 23.62 -6.83
C PHE A 604 0.01 24.36 -6.55
N ILE A 605 0.29 25.43 -7.29
CA ILE A 605 1.49 26.24 -7.11
C ILE A 605 1.56 26.79 -5.69
N GLN A 606 0.48 27.36 -5.18
CA GLN A 606 0.44 27.93 -3.83
C GLN A 606 0.63 26.88 -2.74
N ARG A 607 -0.06 25.72 -2.85
CA ARG A 607 0.01 24.67 -1.83
C ARG A 607 1.37 23.97 -1.78
N TYR A 608 2.04 23.84 -2.91
CA TYR A 608 3.33 23.14 -2.99
C TYR A 608 4.57 24.03 -3.00
N SER A 609 4.42 25.36 -3.06
CA SER A 609 5.57 26.30 -3.08
C SER A 609 6.48 26.17 -1.86
N ASN A 610 5.93 25.90 -0.67
CA ASN A 610 6.66 25.76 0.59
C ASN A 610 6.31 24.43 1.29
N VAL A 611 6.22 23.35 0.52
CA VAL A 611 5.76 22.04 1.02
C VAL A 611 6.62 21.49 2.16
N SER A 612 7.90 21.84 2.22
CA SER A 612 8.84 21.40 3.26
C SER A 612 8.71 22.14 4.59
N ASP A 613 8.07 23.32 4.61
CA ASP A 613 7.97 24.14 5.82
C ASP A 613 7.02 23.52 6.86
N GLY A 614 5.89 22.99 6.40
CA GLY A 614 4.87 22.37 7.25
C GLY A 614 4.19 23.36 8.20
N PRO A 615 3.30 22.86 9.09
CA PRO A 615 2.62 23.67 10.09
C PRO A 615 3.58 24.17 11.19
N ASP A 616 3.13 25.19 11.94
CA ASP A 616 3.94 25.81 13.00
C ASP A 616 4.43 24.79 14.04
N GLN A 617 3.60 23.82 14.40
CA GLN A 617 3.97 22.73 15.32
C GLN A 617 5.16 21.92 14.79
N TRP A 618 5.21 21.63 13.49
CA TRP A 618 6.35 20.96 12.86
C TRP A 618 7.62 21.82 12.92
N GLN A 619 7.50 23.14 12.62
CA GLN A 619 8.66 24.03 12.62
C GLN A 619 9.29 24.18 14.00
N GLN A 620 8.50 24.12 15.07
CA GLN A 620 8.93 24.25 16.46
C GLN A 620 9.69 23.04 17.00
N ILE A 621 9.64 21.89 16.31
CA ILE A 621 10.38 20.69 16.74
C ILE A 621 11.88 20.96 16.63
N LYS A 622 12.60 20.83 17.76
CA LYS A 622 14.04 20.98 17.82
C LYS A 622 14.73 19.62 17.78
N THR A 623 15.82 19.53 17.02
CA THR A 623 16.64 18.31 16.90
C THR A 623 18.11 18.68 16.92
N GLU A 624 18.96 17.77 17.40
CA GLU A 624 20.41 17.93 17.39
C GLU A 624 20.98 17.49 16.05
N LYS A 625 21.93 18.28 15.50
CA LYS A 625 22.69 17.84 14.32
C LYS A 625 23.74 16.83 14.74
N SER A 626 23.53 15.60 14.33
CA SER A 626 24.45 14.48 14.62
C SER A 626 24.40 13.45 13.50
N SER A 627 25.54 12.86 13.16
CA SER A 627 25.59 11.73 12.21
C SER A 627 25.07 10.42 12.82
N ILE A 628 25.04 10.32 14.15
CA ILE A 628 24.52 9.17 14.92
C ILE A 628 23.32 9.65 15.71
N TYR A 629 22.27 8.85 15.71
CA TYR A 629 21.10 9.13 16.54
C TYR A 629 21.37 8.80 18.02
N ASN A 630 20.96 9.67 18.91
CA ASN A 630 21.04 9.42 20.35
C ASN A 630 19.76 8.70 20.80
N TRP A 631 19.85 7.36 20.92
CA TRP A 631 18.72 6.52 21.31
C TRP A 631 18.31 6.75 22.75
N ASP A 632 17.04 7.01 22.98
CA ASP A 632 16.46 7.07 24.33
C ASP A 632 15.98 5.67 24.73
N GLU A 633 16.63 5.08 25.73
CA GLU A 633 16.24 3.75 26.27
C GLU A 633 14.83 3.77 26.89
N GLY A 634 14.37 4.91 27.38
CA GLY A 634 13.03 5.09 27.93
C GLY A 634 11.93 5.24 26.85
N SER A 635 12.30 5.50 25.61
CA SER A 635 11.32 5.67 24.53
C SER A 635 10.49 4.43 24.31
N THR A 636 9.18 4.61 24.13
CA THR A 636 8.25 3.57 23.69
C THR A 636 7.81 3.73 22.25
N TYR A 637 8.36 4.73 21.52
CA TYR A 637 8.09 5.00 20.10
C TYR A 637 9.25 4.64 19.18
N VAL A 638 10.50 4.94 19.58
CA VAL A 638 11.68 4.75 18.74
C VAL A 638 12.77 4.06 19.55
N LYS A 639 13.13 2.84 19.14
CA LYS A 639 14.21 2.05 19.76
C LYS A 639 15.17 1.52 18.71
N LYS A 640 16.46 1.37 19.09
CA LYS A 640 17.49 0.76 18.25
C LYS A 640 17.05 -0.65 17.85
N PRO A 641 16.89 -0.95 16.56
CA PRO A 641 16.55 -2.30 16.11
C PRO A 641 17.76 -3.23 16.25
N PRO A 642 17.56 -4.52 16.63
CA PRO A 642 18.64 -5.45 16.94
C PRO A 642 19.24 -6.17 15.71
N PHE A 643 18.91 -5.75 14.50
CA PHE A 643 19.25 -6.49 13.27
C PHE A 643 20.74 -6.51 12.92
N PHE A 644 21.55 -5.61 13.50
CA PHE A 644 22.97 -5.44 13.18
C PHE A 644 23.88 -5.73 14.38
N GLU A 645 23.32 -6.18 15.50
CA GLU A 645 24.08 -6.60 16.68
C GLU A 645 24.88 -7.86 16.33
N ASP A 646 26.16 -7.90 16.75
CA ASP A 646 27.07 -9.02 16.54
C ASP A 646 27.21 -9.47 15.06
N LEU A 647 27.05 -8.55 14.11
CA LEU A 647 27.18 -8.86 12.69
C LEU A 647 28.59 -9.32 12.37
N SER A 648 28.75 -10.61 12.02
CA SER A 648 30.00 -11.20 11.55
C SER A 648 30.43 -10.61 10.19
N ASP A 649 31.74 -10.54 9.93
CA ASP A 649 32.26 -10.07 8.65
C ASP A 649 31.92 -11.03 7.50
N GLU A 650 31.86 -12.33 7.77
CA GLU A 650 31.49 -13.36 6.79
C GLU A 650 30.03 -13.79 6.96
N PRO A 651 29.33 -14.08 5.85
CA PRO A 651 27.97 -14.58 5.90
C PRO A 651 27.88 -15.97 6.51
N GLU A 652 26.81 -16.25 7.25
CA GLU A 652 26.57 -17.55 7.87
C GLU A 652 26.29 -18.70 6.87
N GLY A 653 25.94 -18.38 5.64
CA GLY A 653 25.59 -19.34 4.61
C GLY A 653 24.21 -19.98 4.79
N PHE A 654 24.04 -21.14 4.17
CA PHE A 654 22.81 -21.91 4.28
C PHE A 654 22.91 -22.85 5.50
N LYS A 655 21.89 -22.86 6.35
CA LYS A 655 21.80 -23.75 7.51
C LYS A 655 20.53 -24.59 7.44
N GLU A 656 20.66 -25.87 7.73
CA GLU A 656 19.49 -26.71 7.95
C GLU A 656 18.62 -26.19 9.12
N ILE A 657 17.33 -26.39 8.99
CA ILE A 657 16.38 -26.13 10.07
C ILE A 657 16.05 -27.51 10.67
N LYS A 658 16.34 -27.71 11.94
CA LYS A 658 16.20 -29.03 12.60
C LYS A 658 15.11 -28.99 13.67
N ASP A 659 14.21 -29.97 13.62
CA ASP A 659 13.17 -30.18 14.62
C ASP A 659 12.40 -28.89 15.04
N ALA A 660 12.14 -27.99 14.07
CA ALA A 660 11.41 -26.78 14.34
C ALA A 660 9.94 -27.06 14.68
N ARG A 661 9.37 -26.28 15.58
CA ARG A 661 7.95 -26.35 15.96
C ARG A 661 7.11 -25.44 15.09
N PRO A 662 5.93 -25.88 14.62
CA PRO A 662 4.92 -24.97 14.11
C PRO A 662 4.52 -23.97 15.19
N LEU A 663 4.67 -22.67 14.91
CA LEU A 663 4.17 -21.60 15.77
C LEU A 663 2.70 -21.34 15.49
N LEU A 664 2.33 -21.37 14.21
CA LEU A 664 0.94 -21.18 13.74
C LEU A 664 0.66 -22.09 12.54
N ILE A 665 -0.59 -22.54 12.45
CA ILE A 665 -1.18 -23.15 11.25
C ILE A 665 -2.35 -22.30 10.84
N LEU A 666 -2.25 -21.65 9.71
CA LEU A 666 -3.15 -20.57 9.26
C LEU A 666 -3.86 -20.97 7.95
N GLY A 667 -5.05 -20.43 7.77
CA GLY A 667 -5.87 -20.65 6.57
C GLY A 667 -5.41 -19.85 5.36
N ASP A 668 -6.30 -19.73 4.38
CA ASP A 668 -6.06 -18.95 3.16
C ASP A 668 -6.21 -17.45 3.41
N MET A 669 -5.60 -16.63 2.54
CA MET A 669 -5.69 -15.16 2.57
C MET A 669 -5.29 -14.53 3.90
N ILE A 670 -4.23 -15.02 4.51
CA ILE A 670 -3.64 -14.34 5.66
C ILE A 670 -2.99 -13.05 5.18
N THR A 671 -3.58 -11.93 5.59
CA THR A 671 -3.11 -10.61 5.18
C THR A 671 -1.93 -10.15 6.00
N THR A 672 -1.18 -9.18 5.50
CA THR A 672 -0.14 -8.49 6.28
C THR A 672 -0.72 -7.77 7.50
N ASP A 673 -2.02 -7.41 7.49
CA ASP A 673 -2.74 -6.90 8.66
C ASP A 673 -2.95 -7.98 9.74
N HIS A 674 -3.15 -9.23 9.36
CA HIS A 674 -3.22 -10.35 10.29
C HIS A 674 -1.85 -10.63 10.94
N ILE A 675 -0.78 -10.55 10.15
CA ILE A 675 0.59 -10.83 10.62
C ILE A 675 1.12 -9.68 11.48
N SER A 676 0.97 -8.44 11.00
CA SER A 676 1.44 -7.23 11.70
C SER A 676 0.36 -6.16 11.69
N PRO A 677 -0.48 -6.06 12.72
CA PRO A 677 -1.56 -5.09 12.79
C PRO A 677 -1.04 -3.65 12.78
N ALA A 678 -1.86 -2.72 12.28
CA ALA A 678 -1.60 -1.27 12.35
C ALA A 678 -2.54 -0.55 13.31
N GLY A 679 -3.68 -1.16 13.64
CA GLY A 679 -4.75 -0.58 14.44
C GLY A 679 -4.46 -0.49 15.94
N SER A 680 -5.52 -0.37 16.72
CA SER A 680 -5.46 -0.19 18.18
C SER A 680 -4.84 -1.40 18.90
N ILE A 681 -4.16 -1.10 20.00
CA ILE A 681 -3.48 -2.06 20.87
C ILE A 681 -4.43 -2.42 22.01
N GLN A 682 -4.65 -3.72 22.22
CA GLN A 682 -5.51 -4.22 23.29
C GLN A 682 -4.81 -4.17 24.64
N LYS A 683 -5.55 -3.76 25.68
CA LYS A 683 -5.01 -3.67 27.04
C LYS A 683 -4.55 -5.04 27.55
N ASP A 684 -5.36 -6.06 27.34
CA ASP A 684 -5.12 -7.42 27.81
C ASP A 684 -4.37 -8.23 26.73
N SER A 685 -3.17 -7.75 26.36
CA SER A 685 -2.30 -8.36 25.37
C SER A 685 -0.84 -8.23 25.83
N PRO A 686 0.10 -9.04 25.31
CA PRO A 686 1.52 -8.89 25.60
C PRO A 686 2.07 -7.49 25.33
N THR A 687 1.52 -6.77 24.35
CA THR A 687 1.86 -5.36 24.07
C THR A 687 1.27 -4.43 25.13
N GLY A 688 0.04 -4.68 25.58
CA GLY A 688 -0.58 -3.91 26.67
C GLY A 688 0.17 -4.07 27.99
N GLU A 689 0.63 -5.28 28.31
CA GLU A 689 1.48 -5.57 29.46
C GLU A 689 2.81 -4.81 29.39
N TYR A 690 3.48 -4.84 28.23
CA TYR A 690 4.70 -4.05 27.99
C TYR A 690 4.47 -2.56 28.26
N PHE A 691 3.37 -1.97 27.82
CA PHE A 691 3.07 -0.58 28.07
C PHE A 691 2.77 -0.30 29.54
N MET A 692 2.06 -1.18 30.24
CA MET A 692 1.82 -1.05 31.67
C MET A 692 3.13 -1.08 32.48
N GLU A 693 4.06 -1.95 32.10
CA GLU A 693 5.42 -1.99 32.69
C GLU A 693 6.18 -0.67 32.49
N HIS A 694 5.95 0.00 31.36
CA HIS A 694 6.51 1.32 31.04
C HIS A 694 5.63 2.48 31.52
N GLN A 695 4.61 2.22 32.34
CA GLN A 695 3.68 3.22 32.92
C GLN A 695 2.89 4.02 31.88
N ILE A 696 2.68 3.46 30.67
CA ILE A 696 1.85 4.05 29.62
C ILE A 696 0.39 3.61 29.85
N LEU A 697 -0.51 4.60 29.91
CA LEU A 697 -1.94 4.32 30.11
C LEU A 697 -2.62 3.86 28.81
N PRO A 698 -3.69 3.06 28.86
CA PRO A 698 -4.40 2.58 27.65
C PRO A 698 -4.84 3.70 26.68
N LYS A 699 -5.22 4.87 27.17
CA LYS A 699 -5.57 6.02 26.34
C LYS A 699 -4.38 6.59 25.53
N ASP A 700 -3.14 6.28 25.97
CA ASP A 700 -1.89 6.79 25.41
C ASP A 700 -1.14 5.71 24.60
N TYR A 701 -1.72 4.51 24.43
CA TYR A 701 -1.12 3.43 23.64
C TYR A 701 -0.89 3.83 22.18
N ASN A 702 -1.78 4.68 21.62
CA ASN A 702 -1.83 4.98 20.22
C ASN A 702 -2.12 3.70 19.41
N SER A 703 -1.47 3.48 18.26
CA SER A 703 -1.68 2.32 17.40
C SER A 703 -0.38 1.55 17.16
N TYR A 704 -0.47 0.30 16.73
CA TYR A 704 0.70 -0.45 16.25
C TYR A 704 1.40 0.28 15.09
N GLY A 705 0.64 0.92 14.20
CA GLY A 705 1.20 1.71 13.10
C GLY A 705 2.13 2.82 13.58
N SER A 706 1.71 3.56 14.60
CA SER A 706 2.50 4.65 15.20
C SER A 706 3.72 4.15 16.00
N ARG A 707 3.73 2.89 16.41
CA ARG A 707 4.80 2.28 17.23
C ARG A 707 5.83 1.48 16.41
N ARG A 708 5.77 1.53 15.08
CA ARG A 708 6.66 0.75 14.20
C ARG A 708 8.15 1.07 14.34
N GLY A 709 8.52 2.20 14.91
CA GLY A 709 9.90 2.52 15.30
C GLY A 709 10.39 1.76 16.55
N ASN A 710 9.53 0.97 17.21
CA ASN A 710 9.86 0.21 18.41
C ASN A 710 9.66 -1.30 18.16
N HIS A 711 10.77 -2.01 17.98
CA HIS A 711 10.77 -3.44 17.72
C HIS A 711 10.15 -4.27 18.85
N GLU A 712 10.24 -3.84 20.11
CA GLU A 712 9.65 -4.51 21.26
C GLU A 712 8.11 -4.54 21.19
N VAL A 713 7.51 -3.43 20.80
CA VAL A 713 6.06 -3.34 20.55
C VAL A 713 5.65 -4.19 19.35
N MET A 714 6.39 -4.07 18.24
CA MET A 714 6.03 -4.75 17.02
C MET A 714 6.19 -6.26 17.10
N MET A 715 7.20 -6.75 17.80
CA MET A 715 7.41 -8.18 18.06
C MET A 715 6.24 -8.79 18.84
N ARG A 716 5.74 -8.08 19.86
CA ARG A 716 4.58 -8.49 20.66
C ARG A 716 3.27 -8.43 19.87
N GLY A 717 3.18 -7.49 18.92
CA GLY A 717 2.03 -7.34 18.03
C GLY A 717 2.03 -8.33 16.84
N THR A 718 3.13 -9.02 16.58
CA THR A 718 3.20 -9.94 15.45
C THR A 718 2.30 -11.15 15.69
N PHE A 719 1.39 -11.41 14.72
CA PHE A 719 0.28 -12.36 14.80
C PHE A 719 -0.75 -12.07 15.91
N ALA A 720 -0.83 -10.83 16.40
CA ALA A 720 -1.77 -10.44 17.46
C ALA A 720 -3.04 -9.73 16.92
N ASN A 721 -3.31 -9.81 15.62
CA ASN A 721 -4.55 -9.26 15.06
C ASN A 721 -5.77 -9.98 15.67
N ILE A 722 -6.78 -9.20 16.07
CA ILE A 722 -7.99 -9.71 16.76
C ILE A 722 -8.85 -10.66 15.92
N ARG A 723 -8.63 -10.73 14.60
CA ARG A 723 -9.37 -11.58 13.65
C ARG A 723 -8.55 -12.76 13.13
N ILE A 724 -7.29 -12.89 13.52
CA ILE A 724 -6.50 -14.05 13.11
C ILE A 724 -7.06 -15.31 13.74
N ARG A 725 -7.10 -16.40 12.97
CA ARG A 725 -7.55 -17.71 13.44
C ARG A 725 -6.45 -18.73 13.21
N ASN A 726 -5.97 -19.31 14.31
CA ASN A 726 -4.95 -20.33 14.29
C ASN A 726 -5.60 -21.72 14.45
N GLU A 727 -5.42 -22.60 13.46
CA GLU A 727 -5.97 -23.97 13.48
C GLU A 727 -5.39 -24.82 14.62
N MET A 728 -4.24 -24.45 15.21
CA MET A 728 -3.66 -25.09 16.39
C MET A 728 -4.44 -24.78 17.69
N ALA A 729 -5.19 -23.70 17.72
CA ALA A 729 -5.96 -23.26 18.88
C ALA A 729 -7.45 -23.09 18.51
N PRO A 730 -8.15 -24.17 18.12
CA PRO A 730 -9.52 -24.08 17.66
C PRO A 730 -10.43 -23.50 18.74
N GLY A 731 -11.40 -22.65 18.32
CA GLY A 731 -12.30 -21.96 19.22
C GLY A 731 -11.78 -20.64 19.77
N THR A 732 -10.53 -20.27 19.48
CA THR A 732 -9.99 -18.93 19.77
C THR A 732 -10.03 -18.04 18.54
N GLU A 733 -10.15 -16.73 18.75
CA GLU A 733 -9.94 -15.69 17.75
C GLU A 733 -8.95 -14.68 18.32
N GLY A 734 -8.02 -14.20 17.50
CA GLY A 734 -6.93 -13.33 17.96
C GLY A 734 -5.59 -14.06 18.04
N GLY A 735 -4.60 -13.38 18.63
CA GLY A 735 -3.18 -13.81 18.65
C GLY A 735 -2.88 -14.95 19.60
N PHE A 736 -3.54 -16.09 19.48
CA PHE A 736 -3.32 -17.26 20.33
C PHE A 736 -2.72 -18.41 19.54
N THR A 737 -1.90 -19.20 20.25
CA THR A 737 -1.34 -20.45 19.75
C THR A 737 -1.31 -21.51 20.85
N LYS A 738 -0.92 -22.74 20.49
CA LYS A 738 -0.75 -23.84 21.43
C LYS A 738 0.75 -24.14 21.58
N LEU A 739 1.26 -24.02 22.80
CA LEU A 739 2.62 -24.40 23.15
C LEU A 739 2.74 -25.93 23.26
N TYR A 740 3.69 -26.53 22.55
CA TYR A 740 3.98 -27.93 22.62
C TYR A 740 5.34 -28.20 23.35
N PRO A 741 5.48 -29.32 24.07
CA PRO A 741 4.55 -30.47 24.15
C PRO A 741 3.43 -30.31 25.18
N GLU A 742 3.36 -29.21 25.94
CA GLU A 742 2.41 -29.01 27.05
C GLU A 742 0.95 -28.88 26.61
N GLU A 743 0.70 -28.65 25.33
CA GLU A 743 -0.61 -28.39 24.71
C GLU A 743 -1.38 -27.21 25.32
N LYS A 744 -0.63 -26.24 25.89
CA LYS A 744 -1.19 -25.06 26.54
C LYS A 744 -1.52 -23.96 25.53
N VAL A 745 -2.75 -23.48 25.51
CA VAL A 745 -3.15 -22.32 24.72
C VAL A 745 -2.72 -21.03 25.43
N MET A 746 -2.03 -20.16 24.71
CA MET A 746 -1.51 -18.88 25.23
C MET A 746 -1.28 -17.87 24.09
N PRO A 747 -1.03 -16.59 24.40
CA PRO A 747 -0.61 -15.61 23.38
C PRO A 747 0.61 -16.09 22.60
N VAL A 748 0.65 -15.74 21.29
CA VAL A 748 1.76 -16.15 20.39
C VAL A 748 3.10 -15.69 20.93
N TYR A 749 3.20 -14.45 21.40
CA TYR A 749 4.46 -13.91 21.95
C TYR A 749 4.96 -14.68 23.17
N ASP A 750 4.06 -15.04 24.08
CA ASP A 750 4.43 -15.81 25.29
C ASP A 750 4.92 -17.20 24.95
N ALA A 751 4.29 -17.86 23.97
CA ALA A 751 4.76 -19.16 23.47
C ALA A 751 6.16 -19.04 22.84
N VAL A 752 6.41 -17.96 22.10
CA VAL A 752 7.76 -17.68 21.54
C VAL A 752 8.80 -17.51 22.64
N VAL A 753 8.49 -16.79 23.72
CA VAL A 753 9.40 -16.64 24.87
C VAL A 753 9.79 -18.01 25.44
N GLU A 754 8.82 -18.92 25.58
CA GLU A 754 9.07 -20.28 26.05
C GLU A 754 9.90 -21.10 25.06
N TYR A 755 9.63 -21.05 23.76
CA TYR A 755 10.42 -21.73 22.74
C TYR A 755 11.85 -21.19 22.65
N LYS A 756 12.06 -19.88 22.79
CA LYS A 756 13.40 -19.27 22.83
C LYS A 756 14.23 -19.77 24.04
N LYS A 757 13.63 -19.88 25.23
CA LYS A 757 14.29 -20.46 26.42
C LYS A 757 14.77 -21.89 26.18
N ARG A 758 14.09 -22.65 25.31
CA ARG A 758 14.42 -24.05 24.96
C ARG A 758 15.35 -24.15 23.76
N GLY A 759 15.70 -23.03 23.12
CA GLY A 759 16.49 -23.04 21.88
C GLY A 759 15.79 -23.71 20.70
N THR A 760 14.46 -23.67 20.65
CA THR A 760 13.64 -24.33 19.63
C THR A 760 13.41 -23.41 18.46
N ASP A 761 13.79 -23.84 17.25
CA ASP A 761 13.46 -23.15 16.00
C ASP A 761 11.96 -23.23 15.69
N LEU A 762 11.46 -22.21 14.98
CA LEU A 762 10.04 -22.09 14.68
C LEU A 762 9.77 -22.01 13.17
N VAL A 763 8.61 -22.54 12.78
CA VAL A 763 8.06 -22.37 11.41
C VAL A 763 6.61 -21.91 11.48
N VAL A 764 6.14 -21.25 10.42
CA VAL A 764 4.73 -20.89 10.23
C VAL A 764 4.21 -21.64 9.01
N ILE A 765 3.01 -22.20 9.12
CA ILE A 765 2.32 -22.90 8.03
C ILE A 765 1.12 -22.07 7.60
N GLY A 766 1.01 -21.80 6.30
CA GLY A 766 -0.05 -20.98 5.71
C GLY A 766 -0.80 -21.66 4.57
N GLY A 767 -1.97 -21.15 4.26
CA GLY A 767 -2.75 -21.54 3.09
C GLY A 767 -2.36 -20.74 1.84
N LYS A 768 -3.34 -20.48 0.98
CA LYS A 768 -3.18 -19.70 -0.27
C LYS A 768 -3.08 -18.21 0.01
N GLU A 769 -2.36 -17.50 -0.87
CA GLU A 769 -2.24 -16.03 -0.86
C GLU A 769 -1.71 -15.49 0.48
N TYR A 770 -0.70 -16.16 1.07
CA TYR A 770 -0.09 -15.74 2.32
C TYR A 770 0.62 -14.41 2.18
N GLY A 771 0.30 -13.44 3.04
CA GLY A 771 0.87 -12.11 3.05
C GLY A 771 0.20 -11.10 2.11
N THR A 772 -1.05 -11.36 1.68
CA THR A 772 -1.81 -10.42 0.85
C THR A 772 -2.08 -9.10 1.59
N GLY A 773 -2.21 -8.00 0.87
CA GLY A 773 -2.55 -6.68 1.43
C GLY A 773 -1.42 -5.65 1.36
N SER A 774 -1.22 -4.87 2.44
CA SER A 774 -0.25 -3.77 2.48
C SER A 774 1.20 -4.24 2.44
N SER A 775 2.08 -3.42 1.87
CA SER A 775 3.54 -3.65 1.91
C SER A 775 4.10 -3.36 3.31
N ARG A 776 4.00 -4.34 4.21
CA ARG A 776 4.48 -4.22 5.59
C ARG A 776 5.74 -5.03 5.82
N ASP A 777 6.86 -4.36 5.98
CA ASP A 777 8.14 -4.95 6.37
C ASP A 777 8.05 -5.63 7.75
N TRP A 778 7.31 -5.05 8.69
CA TRP A 778 7.11 -5.64 10.02
C TRP A 778 6.40 -6.99 10.00
N ALA A 779 5.66 -7.32 8.95
CA ALA A 779 5.14 -8.68 8.79
C ALA A 779 6.29 -9.72 8.64
N ALA A 780 7.45 -9.33 8.12
CA ALA A 780 8.64 -10.16 8.05
C ALA A 780 9.63 -9.87 9.20
N LYS A 781 9.89 -8.60 9.54
CA LYS A 781 10.74 -8.20 10.67
C LYS A 781 10.26 -8.83 11.98
N GLY A 782 8.96 -8.73 12.28
CA GLY A 782 8.37 -9.34 13.46
C GLY A 782 8.46 -10.86 13.44
N THR A 783 8.15 -11.48 12.30
CA THR A 783 8.28 -12.94 12.12
C THR A 783 9.73 -13.40 12.37
N LYS A 784 10.74 -12.67 11.88
CA LYS A 784 12.16 -12.92 12.16
C LYS A 784 12.48 -12.81 13.65
N LEU A 785 12.02 -11.73 14.31
CA LEU A 785 12.27 -11.49 15.72
C LEU A 785 11.60 -12.53 16.63
N LEU A 786 10.50 -13.12 16.22
CA LEU A 786 9.88 -14.27 16.89
C LEU A 786 10.70 -15.57 16.74
N GLY A 787 11.74 -15.59 15.92
CA GLY A 787 12.58 -16.77 15.72
C GLY A 787 12.09 -17.75 14.66
N VAL A 788 11.16 -17.34 13.82
CA VAL A 788 10.68 -18.14 12.69
C VAL A 788 11.77 -18.22 11.62
N LYS A 789 12.13 -19.44 11.21
CA LYS A 789 13.17 -19.72 10.22
C LYS A 789 12.61 -19.92 8.81
N ALA A 790 11.43 -20.49 8.72
CA ALA A 790 10.76 -20.73 7.44
C ALA A 790 9.26 -20.49 7.54
N VAL A 791 8.67 -20.06 6.43
CA VAL A 791 7.22 -20.03 6.23
C VAL A 791 6.89 -20.99 5.10
N ILE A 792 5.98 -21.94 5.36
CA ILE A 792 5.58 -22.98 4.42
C ILE A 792 4.12 -22.74 4.06
N ALA A 793 3.81 -22.35 2.81
CA ALA A 793 2.47 -21.96 2.41
C ALA A 793 2.07 -22.58 1.07
N GLU A 794 0.76 -22.58 0.76
CA GLU A 794 0.26 -23.03 -0.55
C GLU A 794 0.59 -22.04 -1.66
N SER A 795 0.59 -20.72 -1.36
CA SER A 795 1.10 -19.67 -2.23
C SER A 795 1.39 -18.39 -1.45
N PHE A 796 2.21 -17.51 -2.02
CA PHE A 796 2.65 -16.25 -1.42
C PHE A 796 2.25 -15.06 -2.29
N GLU A 797 1.91 -13.96 -1.64
CA GLU A 797 1.88 -12.65 -2.29
C GLU A 797 3.29 -12.09 -2.47
N ARG A 798 3.51 -11.40 -3.59
CA ARG A 798 4.83 -10.98 -4.07
C ARG A 798 5.64 -10.20 -3.03
N ILE A 799 5.06 -9.12 -2.50
CA ILE A 799 5.77 -8.18 -1.61
C ILE A 799 6.18 -8.89 -0.30
N HIS A 800 5.26 -9.67 0.27
CA HIS A 800 5.55 -10.35 1.53
C HIS A 800 6.59 -11.47 1.36
N ARG A 801 6.55 -12.19 0.23
CA ARG A 801 7.58 -13.16 -0.14
C ARG A 801 8.98 -12.52 -0.16
N SER A 802 9.11 -11.39 -0.88
CA SER A 802 10.38 -10.64 -0.94
C SER A 802 10.83 -10.16 0.44
N ASN A 803 9.91 -9.67 1.27
CA ASN A 803 10.22 -9.24 2.63
C ASN A 803 10.72 -10.38 3.51
N LEU A 804 10.16 -11.59 3.41
CA LEU A 804 10.64 -12.77 4.14
C LEU A 804 12.10 -13.07 3.79
N ILE A 805 12.43 -13.08 2.49
CA ILE A 805 13.80 -13.30 2.02
C ILE A 805 14.72 -12.17 2.48
N GLY A 806 14.24 -10.93 2.37
CA GLY A 806 14.96 -9.74 2.82
C GLY A 806 15.31 -9.76 4.31
N MET A 807 14.57 -10.53 5.11
CA MET A 807 14.85 -10.79 6.52
C MET A 807 15.55 -12.13 6.78
N GLY A 808 15.96 -12.87 5.74
CA GLY A 808 16.60 -14.16 5.88
C GLY A 808 15.66 -15.26 6.40
N ILE A 809 14.38 -15.19 6.08
CA ILE A 809 13.37 -16.23 6.34
C ILE A 809 13.12 -17.00 5.05
N LEU A 810 13.14 -18.32 5.10
CA LEU A 810 12.97 -19.18 3.93
C LEU A 810 11.49 -19.36 3.57
N PRO A 811 11.02 -18.85 2.42
CA PRO A 811 9.67 -19.12 1.95
C PRO A 811 9.65 -20.42 1.15
N LEU A 812 8.87 -21.40 1.59
CA LEU A 812 8.66 -22.69 0.94
C LEU A 812 7.22 -22.84 0.51
N GLN A 813 7.02 -23.27 -0.73
CA GLN A 813 5.66 -23.47 -1.27
C GLN A 813 5.36 -24.94 -1.41
N PHE A 814 4.20 -25.37 -0.88
CA PHE A 814 3.70 -26.72 -1.11
C PHE A 814 3.49 -26.96 -2.62
N LYS A 815 3.79 -28.16 -3.07
CA LYS A 815 3.46 -28.61 -4.43
C LYS A 815 2.01 -29.01 -4.54
N ASP A 816 1.50 -29.07 -5.78
CA ASP A 816 0.10 -29.38 -6.08
C ASP A 816 -0.38 -30.66 -5.36
N GLY A 817 -1.48 -30.51 -4.63
CA GLY A 817 -2.08 -31.58 -3.85
C GLY A 817 -1.59 -31.72 -2.41
N GLU A 818 -0.45 -31.09 -2.04
CA GLU A 818 0.03 -31.10 -0.68
C GLU A 818 -0.32 -29.77 0.02
N ASN A 819 -0.80 -29.86 1.23
CA ASN A 819 -1.11 -28.71 2.09
C ASN A 819 -1.26 -29.17 3.56
N ARG A 820 -1.51 -28.22 4.46
CA ARG A 820 -1.69 -28.50 5.88
C ARG A 820 -2.74 -29.56 6.19
N LYS A 821 -3.82 -29.63 5.38
CA LYS A 821 -4.92 -30.60 5.57
C LYS A 821 -4.56 -31.98 5.03
N SER A 822 -4.00 -32.06 3.81
CA SER A 822 -3.58 -33.34 3.22
C SER A 822 -2.47 -34.03 4.04
N LEU A 823 -1.66 -33.20 4.72
CA LEU A 823 -0.59 -33.67 5.62
C LEU A 823 -1.05 -33.86 7.07
N ASN A 824 -2.32 -33.60 7.40
CA ASN A 824 -2.89 -33.70 8.74
C ASN A 824 -2.06 -32.97 9.81
N LEU A 825 -1.60 -31.75 9.50
CA LEU A 825 -0.81 -30.96 10.45
C LEU A 825 -1.72 -30.34 11.52
N VAL A 826 -1.34 -30.53 12.77
CA VAL A 826 -2.09 -30.05 13.95
C VAL A 826 -1.22 -29.21 14.89
N GLY A 827 0.11 -29.09 14.61
CA GLY A 827 1.07 -28.29 15.36
C GLY A 827 1.93 -29.07 16.33
N SER A 828 1.66 -30.35 16.50
CA SER A 828 2.43 -31.24 17.39
C SER A 828 3.68 -31.81 16.70
N GLU A 829 3.80 -31.66 15.40
CA GLU A 829 4.87 -32.18 14.57
C GLU A 829 6.18 -31.42 14.82
N LEU A 830 7.29 -32.07 14.48
CA LEU A 830 8.60 -31.45 14.30
C LEU A 830 8.88 -31.36 12.80
N ILE A 831 9.30 -30.22 12.35
CA ILE A 831 9.57 -29.95 10.93
C ILE A 831 11.04 -29.61 10.75
N SER A 832 11.71 -30.36 9.86
CA SER A 832 13.09 -30.10 9.48
C SER A 832 13.17 -29.76 8.01
N VAL A 833 14.01 -28.77 7.66
CA VAL A 833 14.37 -28.47 6.27
C VAL A 833 15.77 -28.99 6.05
N VAL A 834 15.91 -29.98 5.18
CA VAL A 834 17.14 -30.76 5.03
C VAL A 834 17.82 -30.55 3.69
N ASP A 835 19.09 -30.94 3.59
CA ASP A 835 19.90 -30.89 2.36
C ASP A 835 20.15 -29.49 1.76
N ILE A 836 19.93 -28.38 2.53
CA ILE A 836 20.16 -27.00 2.04
C ILE A 836 21.58 -26.49 2.35
N GLU A 837 22.37 -27.10 3.23
CA GLU A 837 23.72 -26.63 3.60
C GLU A 837 24.68 -26.57 2.42
N LYS A 838 24.48 -27.39 1.40
CA LYS A 838 25.29 -27.40 0.17
C LYS A 838 24.96 -26.23 -0.77
N GLY A 839 23.96 -25.41 -0.39
CA GLY A 839 23.37 -24.36 -1.22
C GLY A 839 22.21 -24.88 -2.06
N ILE A 840 21.35 -23.93 -2.42
CA ILE A 840 20.20 -24.14 -3.33
C ILE A 840 20.32 -23.15 -4.50
N ASN A 841 19.63 -23.42 -5.60
CA ASN A 841 19.47 -22.46 -6.70
C ASN A 841 18.10 -21.78 -6.63
N PRO A 842 17.89 -20.68 -7.36
CA PRO A 842 16.58 -20.08 -7.48
C PRO A 842 15.51 -21.09 -7.89
N SER A 843 14.39 -21.09 -7.16
CA SER A 843 13.25 -21.98 -7.40
C SER A 843 13.55 -23.47 -7.35
N ASP A 844 14.56 -23.86 -6.60
CA ASP A 844 14.88 -25.28 -6.37
C ASP A 844 13.80 -25.98 -5.55
N GLU A 845 13.73 -27.31 -5.76
CA GLU A 845 12.97 -28.21 -4.91
C GLU A 845 13.71 -28.40 -3.58
N VAL A 846 13.03 -28.17 -2.47
CA VAL A 846 13.55 -28.31 -1.10
C VAL A 846 12.73 -29.35 -0.36
N ILE A 847 13.40 -30.27 0.34
CA ILE A 847 12.76 -31.33 1.11
C ILE A 847 12.51 -30.87 2.54
N ILE A 848 11.28 -31.03 3.00
CA ILE A 848 10.95 -30.95 4.42
C ILE A 848 10.67 -32.34 4.98
N GLU A 849 11.14 -32.61 6.15
CA GLU A 849 10.83 -33.81 6.94
C GLU A 849 9.84 -33.44 8.04
N ILE A 850 8.72 -34.13 8.05
CA ILE A 850 7.67 -33.96 9.07
C ILE A 850 7.69 -35.18 9.96
N LYS A 851 8.06 -34.98 11.20
CA LYS A 851 8.06 -36.03 12.21
C LYS A 851 6.80 -35.90 13.09
N TYR A 852 5.92 -36.83 12.94
CA TYR A 852 4.68 -36.90 13.71
C TYR A 852 4.91 -37.46 15.15
N ILE A 853 3.95 -37.20 16.03
CA ILE A 853 3.97 -37.76 17.41
C ILE A 853 4.05 -39.31 17.41
N SER A 854 3.48 -39.95 16.40
CA SER A 854 3.57 -41.41 16.20
C SER A 854 4.99 -41.91 16.00
N GLY A 855 5.93 -41.01 15.73
CA GLY A 855 7.31 -41.34 15.33
C GLY A 855 7.47 -41.55 13.82
N GLU A 856 6.39 -41.52 13.07
CA GLU A 856 6.45 -41.54 11.58
C GLU A 856 7.16 -40.27 11.06
N ILE A 857 8.01 -40.44 10.04
CA ILE A 857 8.67 -39.34 9.33
C ILE A 857 8.18 -39.35 7.88
N LYS A 858 7.55 -38.27 7.46
CA LYS A 858 7.15 -38.08 6.06
C LYS A 858 8.03 -37.03 5.41
N LYS A 859 8.63 -37.36 4.26
CA LYS A 859 9.38 -36.42 3.42
C LYS A 859 8.43 -35.80 2.40
N VAL A 860 8.39 -34.46 2.37
CA VAL A 860 7.55 -33.69 1.46
C VAL A 860 8.44 -32.77 0.63
N LYS A 861 8.19 -32.75 -0.68
CA LYS A 861 8.88 -31.85 -1.61
C LYS A 861 8.15 -30.51 -1.67
N THR A 862 8.87 -29.46 -1.39
CA THR A 862 8.39 -28.07 -1.52
C THR A 862 9.20 -27.34 -2.57
N LEU A 863 8.69 -26.20 -3.03
CA LEU A 863 9.40 -25.29 -3.93
C LEU A 863 9.97 -24.14 -3.09
N SER A 864 11.27 -23.90 -3.19
CA SER A 864 11.86 -22.66 -2.67
C SER A 864 11.32 -21.47 -3.46
N ARG A 865 10.82 -20.47 -2.76
CA ARG A 865 10.35 -19.23 -3.38
C ARG A 865 11.39 -18.10 -3.30
N ILE A 866 12.65 -18.48 -3.26
CA ILE A 866 13.78 -17.63 -3.61
C ILE A 866 13.86 -17.69 -5.15
N ASP A 867 13.45 -16.64 -5.83
CA ASP A 867 13.20 -16.69 -7.27
C ASP A 867 14.42 -16.18 -8.08
N THR A 868 15.38 -15.50 -7.44
CA THR A 868 16.55 -14.89 -8.11
C THR A 868 17.87 -15.21 -7.39
N LYS A 869 19.00 -15.04 -8.11
CA LYS A 869 20.35 -15.21 -7.54
C LYS A 869 20.67 -14.15 -6.49
N ASN A 870 20.21 -12.91 -6.68
CA ASN A 870 20.41 -11.87 -5.68
C ASN A 870 19.66 -12.19 -4.39
N GLU A 871 18.45 -12.70 -4.48
CA GLU A 871 17.69 -13.13 -3.30
C GLU A 871 18.39 -14.28 -2.55
N LEU A 872 19.09 -15.18 -3.26
CA LEU A 872 19.95 -16.18 -2.61
C LEU A 872 21.07 -15.55 -1.79
N GLU A 873 21.75 -14.54 -2.34
CA GLU A 873 22.79 -13.83 -1.60
C GLU A 873 22.21 -13.08 -0.39
N TYR A 874 21.02 -12.49 -0.50
CA TYR A 874 20.33 -11.88 0.64
C TYR A 874 20.04 -12.91 1.73
N TYR A 875 19.44 -14.04 1.38
CA TYR A 875 19.15 -15.12 2.33
C TYR A 875 20.42 -15.65 3.01
N LYS A 876 21.47 -15.93 2.22
CA LYS A 876 22.78 -16.43 2.69
C LYS A 876 23.43 -15.46 3.67
N ASN A 877 23.22 -14.17 3.51
CA ASN A 877 23.75 -13.13 4.40
C ASN A 877 22.87 -12.88 5.65
N GLY A 878 21.75 -13.57 5.79
CA GLY A 878 20.81 -13.37 6.90
C GLY A 878 19.83 -12.22 6.69
N GLY A 879 19.86 -11.57 5.51
CA GLY A 879 18.99 -10.51 5.07
C GLY A 879 19.66 -9.55 4.09
N ILE A 880 18.85 -8.74 3.41
CA ILE A 880 19.33 -7.78 2.39
C ILE A 880 20.16 -6.66 3.02
N LEU A 881 19.78 -6.14 4.18
CA LEU A 881 20.50 -5.05 4.84
C LEU A 881 21.86 -5.52 5.39
N GLN A 882 21.95 -6.75 5.89
CA GLN A 882 23.20 -7.38 6.30
C GLN A 882 24.13 -7.57 5.08
N TYR A 883 23.58 -8.02 3.95
CA TYR A 883 24.31 -8.10 2.69
C TYR A 883 24.84 -6.73 2.25
N VAL A 884 23.98 -5.69 2.26
CA VAL A 884 24.38 -4.32 1.90
C VAL A 884 25.47 -3.81 2.84
N LEU A 885 25.26 -3.95 4.15
CA LEU A 885 26.22 -3.46 5.14
C LEU A 885 27.59 -4.12 4.98
N ARG A 886 27.67 -5.46 4.78
CA ARG A 886 28.96 -6.14 4.53
C ARG A 886 29.65 -5.64 3.27
N ASN A 887 28.90 -5.31 2.22
CA ASN A 887 29.49 -4.78 0.99
C ASN A 887 29.93 -3.31 1.06
N MET A 888 29.42 -2.54 2.04
CA MET A 888 29.78 -1.14 2.24
C MET A 888 30.94 -0.94 3.22
N ILE A 889 31.22 -1.91 4.05
CA ILE A 889 32.29 -1.90 5.05
C ILE A 889 33.39 -2.90 4.72
#